data_793ba919c233be747e25100043c5b826
#
_entry.id   793ba919c233be747e25100043c5b826
#
_cell.length_a   1.000
_cell.length_b   1.000
_cell.length_c   1.000
_cell.angle_alpha   90.00
_cell.angle_beta   90.00
_cell.angle_gamma   90.00
#
_symmetry.space_group_name_H-M   'P 1'
#
loop_
_entity.id
_entity.type
_entity.pdbx_description
1 polymer ?
#
loop_
_entity_poly.entity_id
_entity_poly.type
_entity_poly.pdbx_seq_one_letter_code
_entity_poly.pdbx_strand_id
1 'polypeptide(L)'
;MIALRTHLLSCPSPNKTKQMAAMMDQFTTFIGDNVRFSQEDFAILGLNMLGCLVVYYLMRALKVPDHSWYLTLYSSGVTSFFGVYFFYHVCKDGFTSVLDNEVDLTRYVAIFFIGYCIMDLSLGSLHYGSLVTYDDGWSHHFLYIVILAYLLHNNMTPLFSVALVEELPIILLSFFSVQNKQRPSLLFGVLYFLTRVVFHTVLIYKARQFSDFVFVAGLALLLWHVEVFQGWVRGYLMRSHQRQRLSFKSKLGIMSAMLFTQIAAHSYVTYNTVVDVLAKNTNTSNPVAALHVLVWLYFLYRFGEVVHDVYTQNFIMTSIGRKKIIYNISWEDPAIDHSVMHMTPDDVVLTISSAGCNVLDYLCEGPKKIIAVDMNLAQLHTLELKLAGIRCLTQQQFFAMWGRSDFGVFTEVYKSKLRPLLAPETAEFWDQNTNLFRDNFMYAGTSGLMAKLLCMPLWWSGVAKRVKNREPITGSGGIFFQLALKMCSMTSLWSLFAPLGGVPLEQLNLLSRNPEVFVERLIEVLTTRIWKPDNYFYYGYIVGEFSPEVCPRYLEKANFALMKQRVDRVKVFHGTWAQAAEEEGPGSITIASLLDSMDWMPPQMIAENIGKVVANMDKAKGRIFWRSFADRVHSPVLAHLKGVLVPTYDRVGWYLTQFITPVSAFQPYDPSMLECVGTDSKPTNSFIDDVAVMAAMAKQGLSSKKDVKAFYKKQGSRYDGFREQLLPGRDLLMQHCVPWVKKPKTWISVGCGTARDLEYVTGHVKASGTKVYLVDLSDALLDMARARVIELGLQTQVVLVEGDINSPDVRKKLPKQADLVTCSYCLTMIPPWSEALQTMLGLVKVGGNLALIDFVTRDGAAKQWKQKLYKAWFALDGVYFNRGHVDWLKSQPNLETVWYSEEESRVPYTPYYPTHYLYCAEKTA
;
A
#
# COMPACT_ATOMS: atom_id res chain seq x y z
N MET A 1 -10.60 -15.72 -42.16
CA MET A 1 -11.61 -16.21 -41.23
C MET A 1 -11.72 -17.72 -41.11
N ILE A 2 -11.89 -18.52 -42.23
CA ILE A 2 -11.92 -19.99 -42.13
C ILE A 2 -10.59 -20.58 -41.63
N ALA A 3 -9.45 -20.03 -42.04
CA ALA A 3 -8.12 -20.39 -41.55
C ALA A 3 -7.88 -20.01 -40.07
N LEU A 4 -8.48 -18.91 -39.58
CA LEU A 4 -8.46 -18.53 -38.16
C LEU A 4 -9.25 -19.54 -37.30
N ARG A 5 -10.38 -20.03 -37.81
CA ARG A 5 -11.24 -20.99 -37.11
C ARG A 5 -10.54 -22.33 -36.85
N THR A 6 -9.69 -22.79 -37.79
CA THR A 6 -8.94 -24.06 -37.70
C THR A 6 -7.73 -23.96 -36.75
N HIS A 7 -7.05 -22.81 -36.66
CA HIS A 7 -5.91 -22.61 -35.77
C HIS A 7 -6.27 -22.21 -34.33
N LEU A 8 -7.40 -21.54 -34.12
CA LEU A 8 -7.90 -21.23 -32.76
C LEU A 8 -8.33 -22.48 -31.96
N LEU A 9 -8.55 -23.61 -32.62
CA LEU A 9 -8.94 -24.88 -32.00
C LEU A 9 -7.74 -25.68 -31.44
N SER A 10 -6.49 -25.24 -31.67
CA SER A 10 -5.28 -25.89 -31.17
C SER A 10 -4.67 -25.28 -29.87
N CYS A 11 -5.34 -24.32 -29.22
CA CYS A 11 -4.91 -23.71 -27.95
C CYS A 11 -5.42 -24.50 -26.72
N PRO A 12 -4.64 -24.55 -25.60
CA PRO A 12 -4.79 -25.55 -24.55
C PRO A 12 -5.97 -25.43 -23.58
N SER A 13 -7.02 -24.65 -23.86
CA SER A 13 -8.27 -24.70 -23.10
C SER A 13 -9.52 -24.66 -23.98
N PRO A 14 -10.15 -25.84 -24.24
CA PRO A 14 -11.27 -25.98 -25.20
C PRO A 14 -12.50 -25.10 -24.88
N ASN A 15 -12.72 -24.71 -23.64
CA ASN A 15 -13.88 -23.90 -23.26
C ASN A 15 -13.71 -22.41 -23.53
N LYS A 16 -12.51 -21.84 -23.38
CA LYS A 16 -12.24 -20.44 -23.71
C LYS A 16 -12.33 -20.19 -25.22
N THR A 17 -11.81 -21.15 -25.99
CA THR A 17 -11.85 -21.11 -27.45
C THR A 17 -13.29 -21.19 -28.00
N LYS A 18 -14.16 -21.99 -27.38
CA LYS A 18 -15.59 -22.08 -27.77
C LYS A 18 -16.40 -20.83 -27.42
N GLN A 19 -16.18 -20.23 -26.26
CA GLN A 19 -16.83 -18.97 -25.90
C GLN A 19 -16.37 -17.81 -26.78
N MET A 20 -15.11 -17.76 -27.08
CA MET A 20 -14.53 -16.77 -27.97
C MET A 20 -14.98 -16.94 -29.41
N ALA A 21 -15.07 -18.18 -29.91
CA ALA A 21 -15.64 -18.46 -31.22
C ALA A 21 -17.13 -18.06 -31.30
N ALA A 22 -17.91 -18.27 -30.25
CA ALA A 22 -19.31 -17.84 -30.18
C ALA A 22 -19.44 -16.30 -30.10
N MET A 23 -18.60 -15.62 -29.35
CA MET A 23 -18.54 -14.14 -29.34
C MET A 23 -18.07 -13.61 -30.71
N MET A 24 -17.10 -14.22 -31.33
CA MET A 24 -16.63 -13.84 -32.67
C MET A 24 -17.71 -14.09 -33.73
N ASP A 25 -18.46 -15.19 -33.66
CA ASP A 25 -19.59 -15.46 -34.57
C ASP A 25 -20.74 -14.43 -34.37
N GLN A 26 -21.10 -14.10 -33.13
CA GLN A 26 -22.09 -13.05 -32.86
C GLN A 26 -21.61 -11.67 -33.31
N PHE A 27 -20.35 -11.37 -33.11
CA PHE A 27 -19.76 -10.11 -33.53
C PHE A 27 -19.61 -10.04 -35.07
N THR A 28 -19.25 -11.14 -35.72
CA THR A 28 -19.16 -11.23 -37.17
C THR A 28 -20.57 -11.05 -37.82
N THR A 29 -21.58 -11.62 -37.21
CA THR A 29 -22.97 -11.44 -37.63
C THR A 29 -23.41 -10.00 -37.43
N PHE A 30 -23.12 -9.38 -36.25
CA PHE A 30 -23.41 -7.97 -35.98
C PHE A 30 -22.74 -7.01 -36.97
N ILE A 31 -21.44 -7.23 -37.29
CA ILE A 31 -20.74 -6.42 -38.30
C ILE A 31 -21.33 -6.66 -39.68
N GLY A 32 -21.57 -7.92 -40.06
CA GLY A 32 -22.11 -8.27 -41.38
C GLY A 32 -23.51 -7.69 -41.62
N ASP A 33 -24.34 -7.62 -40.59
CA ASP A 33 -25.70 -7.12 -40.71
C ASP A 33 -25.79 -5.59 -40.60
N ASN A 34 -24.81 -4.92 -39.92
CA ASN A 34 -24.91 -3.50 -39.59
C ASN A 34 -23.86 -2.60 -40.26
N VAL A 35 -22.72 -3.15 -40.75
CA VAL A 35 -21.67 -2.37 -41.40
C VAL A 35 -21.50 -2.82 -42.85
N ARG A 36 -21.87 -1.96 -43.80
CA ARG A 36 -21.67 -2.22 -45.24
C ARG A 36 -20.22 -1.87 -45.59
N PHE A 37 -19.40 -2.90 -45.79
CA PHE A 37 -18.04 -2.77 -46.34
C PHE A 37 -18.11 -2.72 -47.86
N SER A 38 -17.44 -1.73 -48.45
CA SER A 38 -17.19 -1.67 -49.90
C SER A 38 -16.09 -2.65 -50.32
N GLN A 39 -15.95 -2.86 -51.63
CA GLN A 39 -14.78 -3.66 -52.13
C GLN A 39 -13.44 -3.00 -51.79
N GLU A 40 -13.37 -1.68 -51.76
CA GLU A 40 -12.22 -0.90 -51.36
C GLU A 40 -11.90 -1.10 -49.88
N ASP A 41 -12.90 -1.11 -49.00
CA ASP A 41 -12.71 -1.38 -47.58
C ASP A 41 -12.06 -2.75 -47.31
N PHE A 42 -12.55 -3.78 -48.04
CA PHE A 42 -11.94 -5.12 -47.96
C PHE A 42 -10.52 -5.15 -48.52
N ALA A 43 -10.22 -4.39 -49.56
CA ALA A 43 -8.88 -4.27 -50.09
C ALA A 43 -7.92 -3.64 -49.11
N ILE A 44 -8.33 -2.53 -48.43
CA ILE A 44 -7.52 -1.84 -47.40
C ILE A 44 -7.30 -2.75 -46.18
N LEU A 45 -8.36 -3.41 -45.71
CA LEU A 45 -8.26 -4.37 -44.63
C LEU A 45 -7.26 -5.49 -44.96
N GLY A 46 -7.39 -6.08 -46.14
CA GLY A 46 -6.48 -7.14 -46.61
C GLY A 46 -5.03 -6.69 -46.78
N LEU A 47 -4.80 -5.50 -47.33
CA LEU A 47 -3.46 -4.91 -47.48
C LEU A 47 -2.82 -4.64 -46.11
N ASN A 48 -3.57 -4.11 -45.17
CA ASN A 48 -3.05 -3.89 -43.82
C ASN A 48 -2.73 -5.21 -43.10
N MET A 49 -3.59 -6.23 -43.21
CA MET A 49 -3.32 -7.54 -42.61
C MET A 49 -2.07 -8.17 -43.22
N LEU A 50 -1.88 -8.04 -44.52
CA LEU A 50 -0.65 -8.47 -45.21
C LEU A 50 0.55 -7.67 -44.73
N GLY A 51 0.41 -6.34 -44.58
CA GLY A 51 1.44 -5.46 -44.00
C GLY A 51 1.87 -5.88 -42.60
N CYS A 52 0.94 -6.19 -41.73
CA CYS A 52 1.21 -6.70 -40.39
C CYS A 52 2.00 -8.02 -40.42
N LEU A 53 1.63 -8.97 -41.31
CA LEU A 53 2.39 -10.22 -41.50
C LEU A 53 3.82 -9.95 -41.95
N VAL A 54 3.98 -9.13 -43.00
CA VAL A 54 5.30 -8.77 -43.52
C VAL A 54 6.17 -8.12 -42.45
N VAL A 55 5.66 -7.12 -41.77
CA VAL A 55 6.39 -6.42 -40.68
C VAL A 55 6.79 -7.39 -39.57
N TYR A 56 5.84 -8.21 -39.13
CA TYR A 56 6.11 -9.15 -38.04
C TYR A 56 7.25 -10.13 -38.38
N TYR A 57 7.14 -10.82 -39.51
CA TYR A 57 8.15 -11.82 -39.92
C TYR A 57 9.47 -11.21 -40.36
N LEU A 58 9.45 -10.00 -40.97
CA LEU A 58 10.67 -9.27 -41.30
C LEU A 58 11.44 -8.86 -40.04
N MET A 59 10.79 -8.23 -39.07
CA MET A 59 11.45 -7.82 -37.80
C MET A 59 11.96 -9.03 -37.02
N ARG A 60 11.22 -10.15 -37.05
CA ARG A 60 11.67 -11.43 -36.49
C ARG A 60 12.90 -12.01 -37.20
N ALA A 61 12.93 -11.94 -38.52
CA ALA A 61 14.10 -12.36 -39.34
C ALA A 61 15.33 -11.48 -39.07
N LEU A 62 15.13 -10.20 -38.81
CA LEU A 62 16.16 -9.24 -38.42
C LEU A 62 16.59 -9.37 -36.94
N LYS A 63 16.02 -10.33 -36.18
CA LYS A 63 16.32 -10.62 -34.77
C LYS A 63 16.18 -9.40 -33.87
N VAL A 64 15.16 -8.57 -34.10
CA VAL A 64 14.82 -7.47 -33.19
C VAL A 64 14.43 -8.07 -31.85
N PRO A 65 14.88 -7.51 -30.68
CA PRO A 65 14.84 -8.22 -29.41
C PRO A 65 13.44 -8.60 -28.91
N ASP A 66 12.45 -7.71 -28.97
CA ASP A 66 11.12 -7.95 -28.38
C ASP A 66 10.03 -7.99 -29.46
N HIS A 67 9.61 -9.20 -29.81
CA HIS A 67 8.62 -9.44 -30.87
C HIS A 67 7.18 -9.11 -30.47
N SER A 68 6.86 -8.93 -29.19
CA SER A 68 5.52 -8.58 -28.74
C SER A 68 5.13 -7.13 -29.10
N TRP A 69 6.09 -6.28 -29.42
CA TRP A 69 5.89 -4.86 -29.75
C TRP A 69 5.98 -4.53 -31.26
N TYR A 70 6.20 -5.52 -32.12
CA TYR A 70 6.41 -5.26 -33.57
C TYR A 70 5.21 -4.59 -34.22
N LEU A 71 4.03 -5.16 -34.04
CA LEU A 71 2.81 -4.65 -34.65
C LEU A 71 2.36 -3.34 -34.00
N THR A 72 2.55 -3.18 -32.70
CA THR A 72 2.27 -1.92 -32.00
C THR A 72 3.16 -0.80 -32.55
N LEU A 73 4.45 -1.05 -32.80
CA LEU A 73 5.35 -0.06 -33.42
C LEU A 73 4.90 0.34 -34.84
N TYR A 74 4.52 -0.65 -35.65
CA TYR A 74 4.02 -0.42 -37.01
C TYR A 74 2.72 0.41 -36.99
N SER A 75 1.74 -0.03 -36.23
CA SER A 75 0.45 0.64 -36.15
C SER A 75 0.58 2.04 -35.56
N SER A 76 1.25 2.19 -34.40
CA SER A 76 1.41 3.51 -33.78
C SER A 76 2.19 4.50 -34.66
N GLY A 77 3.12 4.02 -35.50
CA GLY A 77 3.83 4.84 -36.50
C GLY A 77 2.88 5.42 -37.55
N VAL A 78 2.08 4.56 -38.15
CA VAL A 78 1.09 4.97 -39.16
C VAL A 78 0.01 5.86 -38.57
N THR A 79 -0.58 5.44 -37.43
CA THR A 79 -1.69 6.17 -36.80
C THR A 79 -1.24 7.51 -36.21
N SER A 80 -0.02 7.62 -35.66
CA SER A 80 0.52 8.89 -35.20
C SER A 80 0.74 9.88 -36.37
N PHE A 81 1.17 9.40 -37.53
CA PHE A 81 1.31 10.25 -38.71
C PHE A 81 -0.03 10.87 -39.09
N PHE A 82 -1.07 10.07 -39.25
CA PHE A 82 -2.41 10.55 -39.58
C PHE A 82 -3.00 11.38 -38.42
N GLY A 83 -2.74 11.00 -37.16
CA GLY A 83 -3.16 11.77 -36.00
C GLY A 83 -2.64 13.20 -35.99
N VAL A 84 -1.34 13.39 -36.29
CA VAL A 84 -0.74 14.73 -36.44
C VAL A 84 -1.34 15.47 -37.63
N TYR A 85 -1.56 14.80 -38.77
CA TYR A 85 -2.19 15.38 -39.95
C TYR A 85 -3.61 15.91 -39.62
N PHE A 86 -4.48 15.10 -39.06
CA PHE A 86 -5.84 15.51 -38.70
C PHE A 86 -5.85 16.58 -37.60
N PHE A 87 -4.98 16.47 -36.60
CA PHE A 87 -4.87 17.46 -35.56
C PHE A 87 -4.44 18.84 -36.10
N TYR A 88 -3.51 18.87 -37.07
CA TYR A 88 -3.12 20.10 -37.77
C TYR A 88 -4.33 20.74 -38.46
N HIS A 89 -5.14 19.98 -39.18
CA HIS A 89 -6.34 20.48 -39.85
C HIS A 89 -7.41 20.96 -38.85
N VAL A 90 -7.58 20.26 -37.71
CA VAL A 90 -8.47 20.75 -36.63
C VAL A 90 -7.98 22.11 -36.07
N CYS A 91 -6.69 22.28 -35.89
CA CYS A 91 -6.13 23.55 -35.39
C CYS A 91 -6.25 24.69 -36.41
N LYS A 92 -6.11 24.38 -37.70
CA LYS A 92 -6.14 25.34 -38.80
C LYS A 92 -7.56 25.74 -39.17
N ASP A 93 -8.40 24.74 -39.43
CA ASP A 93 -9.68 24.91 -40.13
C ASP A 93 -10.89 24.67 -39.20
N GLY A 94 -10.65 24.30 -37.96
CA GLY A 94 -11.65 23.99 -36.95
C GLY A 94 -12.10 22.52 -36.93
N PHE A 95 -12.74 22.13 -35.84
CA PHE A 95 -13.14 20.73 -35.59
C PHE A 95 -14.18 20.24 -36.64
N THR A 96 -15.12 21.07 -37.03
CA THR A 96 -16.17 20.73 -37.99
C THR A 96 -15.64 20.51 -39.40
N SER A 97 -14.59 21.21 -39.82
CA SER A 97 -14.00 21.10 -41.14
C SER A 97 -13.46 19.68 -41.45
N VAL A 98 -12.83 19.03 -40.45
CA VAL A 98 -12.36 17.66 -40.61
C VAL A 98 -13.51 16.67 -40.73
N LEU A 99 -14.64 16.95 -40.07
CA LEU A 99 -15.82 16.10 -40.11
C LEU A 99 -16.47 16.09 -41.51
N ASP A 100 -16.37 17.17 -42.24
CA ASP A 100 -17.07 17.36 -43.52
C ASP A 100 -16.22 17.02 -44.75
N ASN A 101 -14.90 17.23 -44.70
CA ASN A 101 -14.05 17.22 -45.91
C ASN A 101 -13.17 15.96 -46.07
N GLU A 102 -12.95 15.13 -45.09
CA GLU A 102 -11.97 14.04 -45.13
C GLU A 102 -12.60 12.67 -44.79
N VAL A 103 -13.87 12.48 -45.11
CA VAL A 103 -14.64 11.29 -44.70
C VAL A 103 -14.00 9.99 -45.20
N ASP A 104 -13.60 9.92 -46.48
CA ASP A 104 -13.04 8.69 -47.06
C ASP A 104 -11.68 8.33 -46.46
N LEU A 105 -10.78 9.30 -46.30
CA LEU A 105 -9.49 9.07 -45.67
C LEU A 105 -9.62 8.61 -44.20
N THR A 106 -10.53 9.23 -43.47
CA THR A 106 -10.80 8.83 -42.06
C THR A 106 -11.39 7.43 -41.97
N ARG A 107 -12.25 7.04 -42.93
CA ARG A 107 -12.79 5.70 -43.07
C ARG A 107 -11.68 4.68 -43.28
N TYR A 108 -10.73 4.94 -44.22
CA TYR A 108 -9.61 4.05 -44.50
C TYR A 108 -8.66 3.87 -43.31
N VAL A 109 -8.41 4.94 -42.56
CA VAL A 109 -7.58 4.87 -41.34
C VAL A 109 -8.28 4.06 -40.24
N ALA A 110 -9.59 4.18 -40.08
CA ALA A 110 -10.36 3.36 -39.14
C ALA A 110 -10.30 1.87 -39.49
N ILE A 111 -10.45 1.52 -40.77
CA ILE A 111 -10.33 0.13 -41.26
C ILE A 111 -8.92 -0.41 -41.11
N PHE A 112 -7.88 0.42 -41.34
CA PHE A 112 -6.50 0.09 -41.05
C PHE A 112 -6.33 -0.31 -39.59
N PHE A 113 -6.86 0.48 -38.66
CA PHE A 113 -6.72 0.22 -37.22
C PHE A 113 -7.47 -1.06 -36.79
N ILE A 114 -8.65 -1.33 -37.35
CA ILE A 114 -9.36 -2.61 -37.14
C ILE A 114 -8.49 -3.78 -37.58
N GLY A 115 -7.88 -3.70 -38.76
CA GLY A 115 -6.98 -4.73 -39.26
C GLY A 115 -5.78 -4.97 -38.36
N TYR A 116 -5.18 -3.92 -37.83
CA TYR A 116 -4.12 -4.03 -36.83
C TYR A 116 -4.61 -4.77 -35.58
N CYS A 117 -5.74 -4.35 -34.97
CA CYS A 117 -6.27 -5.00 -33.76
C CYS A 117 -6.52 -6.50 -33.98
N ILE A 118 -7.09 -6.88 -35.11
CA ILE A 118 -7.31 -8.29 -35.47
C ILE A 118 -5.98 -9.05 -35.58
N MET A 119 -4.99 -8.46 -36.24
CA MET A 119 -3.69 -9.12 -36.48
C MET A 119 -2.85 -9.21 -35.22
N ASP A 120 -2.87 -8.18 -34.37
CA ASP A 120 -2.14 -8.21 -33.10
C ASP A 120 -2.70 -9.27 -32.15
N LEU A 121 -4.02 -9.39 -32.06
CA LEU A 121 -4.66 -10.47 -31.31
C LEU A 121 -4.36 -11.85 -31.90
N SER A 122 -4.33 -11.98 -33.23
CA SER A 122 -4.12 -13.26 -33.92
C SER A 122 -2.67 -13.73 -33.79
N LEU A 123 -1.70 -12.90 -34.16
CA LEU A 123 -0.26 -13.22 -34.07
C LEU A 123 0.21 -13.26 -32.63
N GLY A 124 -0.34 -12.40 -31.76
CA GLY A 124 -0.08 -12.41 -30.33
C GLY A 124 -0.47 -13.72 -29.67
N SER A 125 -1.67 -14.21 -29.95
CA SER A 125 -2.14 -15.51 -29.43
C SER A 125 -1.31 -16.68 -29.93
N LEU A 126 -0.72 -16.59 -31.13
CA LEU A 126 0.10 -17.64 -31.71
C LEU A 126 1.56 -17.63 -31.26
N HIS A 127 2.15 -16.45 -31.06
CA HIS A 127 3.59 -16.31 -30.84
C HIS A 127 4.04 -15.81 -29.47
N TYR A 128 3.16 -15.06 -28.76
CA TYR A 128 3.43 -14.50 -27.42
C TYR A 128 2.18 -14.47 -26.53
N GLY A 129 1.40 -15.55 -26.58
CA GLY A 129 0.08 -15.65 -25.93
C GLY A 129 0.09 -15.42 -24.41
N SER A 130 1.23 -15.64 -23.74
CA SER A 130 1.39 -15.33 -22.32
C SER A 130 1.43 -13.81 -22.01
N LEU A 131 1.75 -12.97 -23.00
CA LEU A 131 1.84 -11.52 -22.91
C LEU A 131 0.57 -10.83 -23.40
N VAL A 132 -0.28 -11.50 -24.17
CA VAL A 132 -1.60 -10.99 -24.59
C VAL A 132 -2.61 -11.31 -23.49
N THR A 133 -2.60 -10.48 -22.46
CA THR A 133 -3.53 -10.62 -21.35
C THR A 133 -4.94 -10.22 -21.76
N TYR A 134 -5.92 -10.59 -20.93
CA TYR A 134 -7.30 -10.15 -21.18
C TYR A 134 -7.42 -8.62 -21.16
N ASP A 135 -6.69 -7.97 -20.26
CA ASP A 135 -6.77 -6.52 -20.02
C ASP A 135 -5.95 -5.71 -21.03
N ASP A 136 -4.68 -6.10 -21.26
CA ASP A 136 -3.76 -5.34 -22.10
C ASP A 136 -3.84 -5.70 -23.59
N GLY A 137 -4.53 -6.77 -23.94
CA GLY A 137 -4.67 -7.21 -25.34
C GLY A 137 -6.15 -7.31 -25.75
N TRP A 138 -6.86 -8.29 -25.21
CA TRP A 138 -8.21 -8.63 -25.70
C TRP A 138 -9.26 -7.55 -25.45
N SER A 139 -9.36 -7.01 -24.23
CA SER A 139 -10.45 -6.10 -23.89
C SER A 139 -10.36 -4.77 -24.65
N HIS A 140 -9.18 -4.15 -24.71
CA HIS A 140 -9.08 -2.87 -25.38
C HIS A 140 -9.12 -2.97 -26.91
N HIS A 141 -8.49 -4.00 -27.52
CA HIS A 141 -8.60 -4.21 -28.96
C HIS A 141 -10.03 -4.51 -29.37
N PHE A 142 -10.74 -5.34 -28.61
CA PHE A 142 -12.16 -5.62 -28.87
C PHE A 142 -13.02 -4.37 -28.70
N LEU A 143 -12.80 -3.57 -27.66
CA LEU A 143 -13.50 -2.31 -27.45
C LEU A 143 -13.29 -1.34 -28.63
N TYR A 144 -12.05 -1.19 -29.11
CA TYR A 144 -11.77 -0.37 -30.29
C TYR A 144 -12.47 -0.89 -31.54
N ILE A 145 -12.50 -2.19 -31.78
CA ILE A 145 -13.20 -2.76 -32.93
C ILE A 145 -14.71 -2.45 -32.86
N VAL A 146 -15.34 -2.56 -31.67
CA VAL A 146 -16.77 -2.24 -31.48
C VAL A 146 -17.05 -0.75 -31.70
N ILE A 147 -16.22 0.12 -31.12
CA ILE A 147 -16.34 1.58 -31.30
C ILE A 147 -16.21 1.94 -32.79
N LEU A 148 -15.19 1.40 -33.44
CA LEU A 148 -14.92 1.69 -34.87
C LEU A 148 -16.00 1.15 -35.78
N ALA A 149 -16.55 -0.03 -35.48
CA ALA A 149 -17.70 -0.56 -36.22
C ALA A 149 -18.92 0.37 -36.11
N TYR A 150 -19.21 0.89 -34.90
CA TYR A 150 -20.26 1.87 -34.69
C TYR A 150 -20.00 3.19 -35.45
N LEU A 151 -18.75 3.70 -35.41
CA LEU A 151 -18.39 4.94 -36.11
C LEU A 151 -18.45 4.78 -37.61
N LEU A 152 -18.05 3.63 -38.18
CA LEU A 152 -18.16 3.28 -39.60
C LEU A 152 -19.63 3.22 -40.03
N HIS A 153 -20.50 2.56 -39.22
CA HIS A 153 -21.92 2.46 -39.53
C HIS A 153 -22.62 3.84 -39.58
N ASN A 154 -22.22 4.75 -38.70
CA ASN A 154 -22.84 6.06 -38.56
C ASN A 154 -22.11 7.19 -39.33
N ASN A 155 -21.10 6.87 -40.16
CA ASN A 155 -20.22 7.83 -40.86
C ASN A 155 -19.55 8.86 -39.92
N MET A 156 -19.14 8.42 -38.75
CA MET A 156 -18.53 9.26 -37.69
C MET A 156 -17.01 8.97 -37.50
N THR A 157 -16.37 8.35 -38.51
CA THR A 157 -14.91 8.01 -38.45
C THR A 157 -13.98 9.20 -38.27
N PRO A 158 -14.34 10.44 -38.71
CA PRO A 158 -13.52 11.62 -38.39
C PRO A 158 -13.25 11.84 -36.90
N LEU A 159 -14.19 11.47 -36.02
CA LEU A 159 -13.99 11.57 -34.56
C LEU A 159 -12.85 10.71 -34.08
N PHE A 160 -12.73 9.48 -34.59
CA PHE A 160 -11.61 8.59 -34.28
C PHE A 160 -10.29 9.10 -34.88
N SER A 161 -10.33 9.60 -36.10
CA SER A 161 -9.11 10.07 -36.80
C SER A 161 -8.47 11.26 -36.09
N VAL A 162 -9.26 12.16 -35.54
CA VAL A 162 -8.77 13.25 -34.68
C VAL A 162 -8.17 12.71 -33.37
N ALA A 163 -8.75 11.64 -32.81
CA ALA A 163 -8.23 11.01 -31.59
C ALA A 163 -6.86 10.33 -31.81
N LEU A 164 -6.45 10.01 -33.04
CA LEU A 164 -5.20 9.29 -33.30
C LEU A 164 -3.91 10.05 -32.88
N VAL A 165 -3.98 11.34 -32.60
CA VAL A 165 -2.86 12.06 -31.97
C VAL A 165 -2.48 11.47 -30.60
N GLU A 166 -3.40 10.74 -29.99
CA GLU A 166 -3.19 9.99 -28.73
C GLU A 166 -2.22 8.80 -28.88
N GLU A 167 -1.89 8.41 -30.11
CA GLU A 167 -0.90 7.36 -30.38
C GLU A 167 0.57 7.83 -30.29
N LEU A 168 0.81 9.15 -30.23
CA LEU A 168 2.18 9.70 -30.10
C LEU A 168 2.98 9.14 -28.88
N PRO A 169 2.44 8.99 -27.67
CA PRO A 169 3.17 8.34 -26.59
C PRO A 169 3.42 6.85 -26.86
N ILE A 170 2.55 6.18 -27.63
CA ILE A 170 2.67 4.74 -27.90
C ILE A 170 3.79 4.46 -28.91
N ILE A 171 4.01 5.32 -29.90
CA ILE A 171 5.17 5.15 -30.80
C ILE A 171 6.48 5.28 -30.01
N LEU A 172 6.57 6.19 -29.04
CA LEU A 172 7.73 6.31 -28.18
C LEU A 172 7.92 5.07 -27.30
N LEU A 173 6.83 4.55 -26.71
CA LEU A 173 6.85 3.35 -25.90
C LEU A 173 7.31 2.14 -26.70
N SER A 174 6.66 1.87 -27.84
CA SER A 174 6.93 0.71 -28.68
C SER A 174 8.35 0.73 -29.29
N PHE A 175 8.84 1.90 -29.73
CA PHE A 175 10.19 2.07 -30.27
C PHE A 175 11.29 1.65 -29.27
N PHE A 176 11.18 2.03 -28.01
CA PHE A 176 12.15 1.62 -26.98
C PHE A 176 11.91 0.18 -26.50
N SER A 177 10.67 -0.27 -26.45
CA SER A 177 10.32 -1.63 -26.02
C SER A 177 10.86 -2.69 -26.98
N VAL A 178 10.70 -2.55 -28.30
CA VAL A 178 11.25 -3.50 -29.30
C VAL A 178 12.78 -3.67 -29.19
N GLN A 179 13.48 -2.70 -28.61
CA GLN A 179 14.93 -2.74 -28.42
C GLN A 179 15.35 -3.18 -27.01
N ASN A 180 14.42 -3.55 -26.13
CA ASN A 180 14.65 -3.78 -24.71
C ASN A 180 15.40 -2.62 -24.03
N LYS A 181 15.14 -1.38 -24.44
CA LYS A 181 15.76 -0.17 -23.91
C LYS A 181 14.77 0.63 -23.04
N GLN A 182 15.32 1.29 -22.03
CA GLN A 182 14.50 2.19 -21.21
C GLN A 182 14.12 3.46 -22.02
N ARG A 183 12.81 3.74 -22.10
CA ARG A 183 12.29 4.95 -22.73
C ARG A 183 12.59 6.21 -21.93
N PRO A 184 12.65 7.39 -22.55
CA PRO A 184 12.69 8.68 -21.85
C PRO A 184 11.42 8.91 -21.06
N SER A 185 11.45 8.60 -19.76
CA SER A 185 10.24 8.51 -18.93
C SER A 185 9.47 9.84 -18.82
N LEU A 186 10.18 10.98 -18.72
CA LEU A 186 9.53 12.28 -18.63
C LEU A 186 8.85 12.68 -19.95
N LEU A 187 9.53 12.48 -21.08
CA LEU A 187 8.95 12.79 -22.39
C LEU A 187 7.71 11.96 -22.66
N PHE A 188 7.76 10.65 -22.35
CA PHE A 188 6.60 9.79 -22.44
C PHE A 188 5.43 10.30 -21.59
N GLY A 189 5.67 10.65 -20.34
CA GLY A 189 4.61 11.11 -19.44
C GLY A 189 4.01 12.46 -19.85
N VAL A 190 4.84 13.40 -20.36
CA VAL A 190 4.34 14.68 -20.88
C VAL A 190 3.49 14.48 -22.13
N LEU A 191 3.96 13.69 -23.09
CA LEU A 191 3.18 13.36 -24.29
C LEU A 191 1.88 12.65 -23.94
N TYR A 192 1.93 11.67 -23.05
CA TYR A 192 0.76 10.94 -22.58
C TYR A 192 -0.26 11.89 -21.92
N PHE A 193 0.21 12.78 -21.04
CA PHE A 193 -0.64 13.76 -20.38
C PHE A 193 -1.34 14.70 -21.38
N LEU A 194 -0.57 15.27 -22.30
CA LEU A 194 -1.11 16.26 -23.27
C LEU A 194 -2.12 15.61 -24.22
N THR A 195 -1.84 14.40 -24.72
CA THR A 195 -2.66 13.76 -25.75
C THR A 195 -3.80 12.94 -25.15
N ARG A 196 -3.51 12.04 -24.21
CA ARG A 196 -4.49 11.08 -23.69
C ARG A 196 -5.28 11.58 -22.47
N VAL A 197 -4.84 12.63 -21.80
CA VAL A 197 -5.58 13.19 -20.66
C VAL A 197 -6.23 14.52 -21.03
N VAL A 198 -5.43 15.53 -21.41
CA VAL A 198 -5.98 16.87 -21.67
C VAL A 198 -6.74 16.91 -22.99
N PHE A 199 -6.12 16.48 -24.08
CA PHE A 199 -6.76 16.51 -25.39
C PHE A 199 -7.99 15.59 -25.46
N HIS A 200 -7.91 14.38 -24.93
CA HIS A 200 -9.04 13.46 -24.86
C HIS A 200 -10.23 14.04 -24.10
N THR A 201 -9.98 14.74 -22.98
CA THR A 201 -11.03 15.45 -22.22
C THR A 201 -11.74 16.48 -23.09
N VAL A 202 -11.01 17.26 -23.89
CA VAL A 202 -11.56 18.24 -24.81
C VAL A 202 -12.35 17.55 -25.95
N LEU A 203 -11.81 16.46 -26.48
CA LEU A 203 -12.43 15.69 -27.53
C LEU A 203 -13.81 15.11 -27.09
N ILE A 204 -13.87 14.52 -25.91
CA ILE A 204 -15.13 14.01 -25.34
C ILE A 204 -16.17 15.13 -25.21
N TYR A 205 -15.75 16.28 -24.67
CA TYR A 205 -16.63 17.44 -24.53
C TYR A 205 -17.24 17.88 -25.88
N LYS A 206 -16.43 17.86 -26.94
CA LYS A 206 -16.92 18.16 -28.30
C LYS A 206 -17.77 17.05 -28.89
N ALA A 207 -17.41 15.79 -28.67
CA ALA A 207 -18.08 14.62 -29.19
C ALA A 207 -19.51 14.40 -28.60
N ARG A 208 -19.80 14.93 -27.39
CA ARG A 208 -21.09 14.75 -26.68
C ARG A 208 -22.32 15.19 -27.52
N GLN A 209 -22.14 16.15 -28.43
CA GLN A 209 -23.23 16.66 -29.26
C GLN A 209 -23.66 15.71 -30.38
N PHE A 210 -22.84 14.67 -30.68
CA PHE A 210 -23.08 13.76 -31.79
C PHE A 210 -23.79 12.47 -31.35
N SER A 211 -23.39 11.89 -30.19
CA SER A 211 -23.95 10.62 -29.72
C SER A 211 -23.62 10.37 -28.25
N ASP A 212 -24.65 9.99 -27.48
CA ASP A 212 -24.47 9.50 -26.09
C ASP A 212 -23.56 8.27 -26.03
N PHE A 213 -23.61 7.37 -27.02
CA PHE A 213 -22.72 6.21 -27.08
C PHE A 213 -21.25 6.62 -27.21
N VAL A 214 -20.95 7.54 -28.16
CA VAL A 214 -19.57 8.04 -28.34
C VAL A 214 -19.07 8.74 -27.08
N PHE A 215 -19.95 9.51 -26.44
CA PHE A 215 -19.62 10.19 -25.19
C PHE A 215 -19.30 9.20 -24.05
N VAL A 216 -20.15 8.19 -23.84
CA VAL A 216 -19.93 7.17 -22.80
C VAL A 216 -18.70 6.32 -23.09
N ALA A 217 -18.49 5.92 -24.35
CA ALA A 217 -17.29 5.19 -24.76
C ALA A 217 -16.01 6.02 -24.54
N GLY A 218 -16.04 7.31 -24.87
CA GLY A 218 -14.96 8.25 -24.60
C GLY A 218 -14.68 8.40 -23.10
N LEU A 219 -15.72 8.49 -22.26
CA LEU A 219 -15.55 8.51 -20.79
C LEU A 219 -14.87 7.23 -20.27
N ALA A 220 -15.23 6.07 -20.80
CA ALA A 220 -14.61 4.81 -20.40
C ALA A 220 -13.11 4.76 -20.77
N LEU A 221 -12.74 5.24 -21.98
CA LEU A 221 -11.34 5.38 -22.38
C LEU A 221 -10.60 6.41 -21.52
N LEU A 222 -11.27 7.52 -21.17
CA LEU A 222 -10.66 8.54 -20.30
C LEU A 222 -10.35 7.99 -18.91
N LEU A 223 -11.26 7.19 -18.32
CA LEU A 223 -10.99 6.50 -17.06
C LEU A 223 -9.70 5.68 -17.13
N TRP A 224 -9.54 4.91 -18.19
CA TRP A 224 -8.30 4.14 -18.40
C TRP A 224 -7.08 5.05 -18.56
N HIS A 225 -7.16 6.08 -19.38
CA HIS A 225 -6.03 7.00 -19.60
C HIS A 225 -5.58 7.66 -18.32
N VAL A 226 -6.50 8.04 -17.44
CA VAL A 226 -6.18 8.65 -16.15
C VAL A 226 -5.55 7.66 -15.19
N GLU A 227 -6.03 6.41 -15.14
CA GLU A 227 -5.41 5.35 -14.32
C GLU A 227 -3.97 5.09 -14.73
N VAL A 228 -3.71 4.91 -16.02
CA VAL A 228 -2.35 4.70 -16.55
C VAL A 228 -1.45 5.91 -16.27
N PHE A 229 -1.99 7.12 -16.44
CA PHE A 229 -1.24 8.36 -16.16
C PHE A 229 -0.87 8.48 -14.68
N GLN A 230 -1.81 8.25 -13.79
CA GLN A 230 -1.58 8.33 -12.34
C GLN A 230 -0.62 7.23 -11.86
N GLY A 231 -0.72 6.02 -12.40
CA GLY A 231 0.26 4.94 -12.18
C GLY A 231 1.67 5.35 -12.63
N TRP A 232 1.77 6.01 -13.79
CA TRP A 232 3.04 6.54 -14.28
C TRP A 232 3.60 7.65 -13.37
N VAL A 233 2.76 8.59 -12.89
CA VAL A 233 3.16 9.67 -11.94
C VAL A 233 3.75 9.05 -10.67
N ARG A 234 3.05 8.09 -10.06
CA ARG A 234 3.55 7.36 -8.88
C ARG A 234 4.92 6.72 -9.17
N GLY A 235 5.00 5.91 -10.21
CA GLY A 235 6.24 5.22 -10.58
C GLY A 235 7.40 6.18 -10.92
N TYR A 236 7.12 7.33 -11.53
CA TYR A 236 8.13 8.32 -11.87
C TYR A 236 8.68 9.04 -10.63
N LEU A 237 7.83 9.38 -9.67
CA LEU A 237 8.23 10.07 -8.44
C LEU A 237 8.97 9.13 -7.48
N MET A 238 8.57 7.85 -7.42
CA MET A 238 9.15 6.85 -6.51
C MET A 238 10.50 6.26 -6.97
N ARG A 239 10.88 6.39 -8.25
CA ARG A 239 12.16 5.85 -8.74
C ARG A 239 13.35 6.56 -8.10
N SER A 240 14.31 5.77 -7.60
CA SER A 240 15.52 6.25 -6.93
C SER A 240 16.32 7.27 -7.76
N HIS A 241 16.94 8.24 -7.08
CA HIS A 241 17.60 9.41 -7.69
C HIS A 241 18.86 9.10 -8.52
N GLN A 242 19.43 7.90 -8.46
CA GLN A 242 20.76 7.60 -9.01
C GLN A 242 20.92 7.74 -10.53
N ARG A 243 19.82 7.88 -11.31
CA ARG A 243 19.89 7.98 -12.79
C ARG A 243 19.08 9.14 -13.40
N GLN A 244 18.55 10.08 -12.60
CA GLN A 244 17.69 11.13 -13.15
C GLN A 244 18.32 12.52 -13.03
N ARG A 245 18.33 13.27 -14.16
CA ARG A 245 18.89 14.63 -14.26
C ARG A 245 18.10 15.70 -13.49
N LEU A 246 16.83 15.46 -13.12
CA LEU A 246 15.98 16.45 -12.46
C LEU A 246 15.97 16.25 -10.94
N SER A 247 16.03 17.39 -10.21
CA SER A 247 15.85 17.40 -8.75
C SER A 247 14.44 16.96 -8.37
N PHE A 248 14.26 16.41 -7.15
CA PHE A 248 12.92 16.05 -6.65
C PHE A 248 11.94 17.25 -6.67
N LYS A 249 12.39 18.45 -6.30
CA LYS A 249 11.56 19.67 -6.37
C LYS A 249 11.05 19.95 -7.78
N SER A 250 11.93 19.83 -8.80
CA SER A 250 11.55 20.02 -10.20
C SER A 250 10.55 18.96 -10.66
N LYS A 251 10.76 17.69 -10.29
CA LYS A 251 9.81 16.61 -10.59
C LYS A 251 8.44 16.88 -9.94
N LEU A 252 8.43 17.19 -8.65
CA LEU A 252 7.21 17.48 -7.91
C LEU A 252 6.46 18.69 -8.50
N GLY A 253 7.18 19.75 -8.86
CA GLY A 253 6.60 20.93 -9.52
C GLY A 253 5.93 20.59 -10.85
N ILE A 254 6.60 19.83 -11.72
CA ILE A 254 6.06 19.39 -13.01
C ILE A 254 4.81 18.51 -12.79
N MET A 255 4.89 17.51 -11.91
CA MET A 255 3.77 16.60 -11.65
C MET A 255 2.58 17.31 -11.03
N SER A 256 2.82 18.22 -10.08
CA SER A 256 1.76 19.06 -9.49
C SER A 256 1.07 19.93 -10.52
N ALA A 257 1.83 20.55 -11.42
CA ALA A 257 1.27 21.36 -12.51
C ALA A 257 0.39 20.49 -13.43
N MET A 258 0.86 19.30 -13.82
CA MET A 258 0.11 18.38 -14.68
C MET A 258 -1.17 17.91 -13.99
N LEU A 259 -1.09 17.48 -12.73
CA LEU A 259 -2.27 17.02 -11.97
C LEU A 259 -3.29 18.14 -11.73
N PHE A 260 -2.82 19.36 -11.44
CA PHE A 260 -3.70 20.53 -11.31
C PHE A 260 -4.39 20.87 -12.63
N THR A 261 -3.66 20.84 -13.76
CA THR A 261 -4.21 21.05 -15.10
C THR A 261 -5.26 19.99 -15.45
N GLN A 262 -5.04 18.72 -15.08
CA GLN A 262 -6.00 17.64 -15.24
C GLN A 262 -7.31 17.96 -14.52
N ILE A 263 -7.23 18.32 -13.23
CA ILE A 263 -8.44 18.63 -12.44
C ILE A 263 -9.15 19.84 -12.99
N ALA A 264 -8.42 20.90 -13.34
CA ALA A 264 -9.01 22.11 -13.90
C ALA A 264 -9.75 21.83 -15.22
N ALA A 265 -9.14 21.06 -16.14
CA ALA A 265 -9.76 20.66 -17.39
C ALA A 265 -11.04 19.85 -17.18
N HIS A 266 -11.00 18.83 -16.31
CA HIS A 266 -12.18 18.00 -16.03
C HIS A 266 -13.28 18.78 -15.32
N SER A 267 -12.93 19.65 -14.37
CA SER A 267 -13.91 20.52 -13.69
C SER A 267 -14.59 21.47 -14.66
N TYR A 268 -13.83 22.07 -15.58
CA TYR A 268 -14.37 22.94 -16.61
C TYR A 268 -15.33 22.20 -17.55
N VAL A 269 -14.95 21.02 -18.03
CA VAL A 269 -15.78 20.22 -18.93
C VAL A 269 -17.04 19.70 -18.21
N THR A 270 -16.91 19.24 -16.96
CA THR A 270 -18.04 18.78 -16.15
C THR A 270 -19.02 19.90 -15.88
N TYR A 271 -18.53 21.08 -15.47
CA TYR A 271 -19.36 22.26 -15.25
C TYR A 271 -20.18 22.62 -16.52
N ASN A 272 -19.50 22.76 -17.66
CA ASN A 272 -20.19 23.10 -18.91
C ASN A 272 -21.17 22.02 -19.37
N THR A 273 -20.84 20.72 -19.17
CA THR A 273 -21.75 19.62 -19.49
C THR A 273 -23.04 19.72 -18.66
N VAL A 274 -22.91 19.97 -17.35
CA VAL A 274 -24.06 20.11 -16.45
C VAL A 274 -24.89 21.34 -16.80
N VAL A 275 -24.25 22.48 -17.06
CA VAL A 275 -24.95 23.72 -17.44
C VAL A 275 -25.71 23.57 -18.75
N ASP A 276 -25.08 22.98 -19.78
CA ASP A 276 -25.72 22.79 -21.09
C ASP A 276 -26.89 21.81 -21.03
N VAL A 277 -26.78 20.73 -20.21
CA VAL A 277 -27.88 19.77 -19.99
C VAL A 277 -29.05 20.46 -19.26
N LEU A 278 -28.76 21.23 -18.19
CA LEU A 278 -29.81 21.96 -17.45
C LEU A 278 -30.48 23.03 -18.33
N ALA A 279 -29.74 23.68 -19.20
CA ALA A 279 -30.25 24.66 -20.16
C ALA A 279 -30.95 24.03 -21.39
N LYS A 280 -30.93 22.69 -21.52
CA LYS A 280 -31.40 21.94 -22.69
C LYS A 280 -30.71 22.34 -24.02
N ASN A 281 -29.45 22.74 -23.95
CA ASN A 281 -28.63 23.17 -25.09
C ASN A 281 -27.84 22.03 -25.74
N THR A 282 -28.09 20.79 -25.37
CA THR A 282 -27.36 19.60 -25.84
C THR A 282 -28.27 18.40 -25.95
N ASN A 283 -27.89 17.44 -26.80
CA ASN A 283 -28.55 16.14 -26.93
C ASN A 283 -28.17 15.15 -25.84
N THR A 284 -27.20 15.52 -24.97
CA THR A 284 -26.75 14.64 -23.86
C THR A 284 -27.89 14.43 -22.87
N SER A 285 -28.20 13.17 -22.57
CA SER A 285 -29.22 12.79 -21.60
C SER A 285 -28.81 13.06 -20.16
N ASN A 286 -29.83 13.33 -19.29
CA ASN A 286 -29.57 13.55 -17.86
C ASN A 286 -28.79 12.40 -17.18
N PRO A 287 -29.07 11.11 -17.41
CA PRO A 287 -28.25 10.02 -16.86
C PRO A 287 -26.78 10.05 -17.29
N VAL A 288 -26.52 10.42 -18.55
CA VAL A 288 -25.14 10.51 -19.07
C VAL A 288 -24.37 11.68 -18.42
N ALA A 289 -25.04 12.82 -18.20
CA ALA A 289 -24.46 13.93 -17.46
C ALA A 289 -24.16 13.57 -15.99
N ALA A 290 -25.06 12.83 -15.34
CA ALA A 290 -24.84 12.31 -13.99
C ALA A 290 -23.64 11.35 -13.95
N LEU A 291 -23.50 10.47 -14.95
CA LEU A 291 -22.31 9.61 -15.06
C LEU A 291 -21.02 10.42 -15.19
N HIS A 292 -21.02 11.50 -15.97
CA HIS A 292 -19.84 12.37 -16.08
C HIS A 292 -19.45 13.01 -14.73
N VAL A 293 -20.42 13.45 -13.95
CA VAL A 293 -20.18 13.96 -12.58
C VAL A 293 -19.55 12.88 -11.68
N LEU A 294 -20.05 11.64 -11.75
CA LEU A 294 -19.48 10.52 -10.99
C LEU A 294 -18.03 10.21 -11.41
N VAL A 295 -17.73 10.25 -12.71
CA VAL A 295 -16.37 10.09 -13.23
C VAL A 295 -15.47 11.23 -12.74
N TRP A 296 -15.96 12.46 -12.71
CA TRP A 296 -15.20 13.60 -12.15
C TRP A 296 -14.93 13.44 -10.65
N LEU A 297 -15.92 13.03 -9.85
CA LEU A 297 -15.73 12.74 -8.42
C LEU A 297 -14.71 11.62 -8.19
N TYR A 298 -14.75 10.58 -9.02
CA TYR A 298 -13.74 9.52 -8.99
C TYR A 298 -12.34 10.04 -9.29
N PHE A 299 -12.15 10.91 -10.26
CA PHE A 299 -10.85 11.52 -10.55
C PHE A 299 -10.35 12.40 -9.41
N LEU A 300 -11.22 13.15 -8.74
CA LEU A 300 -10.85 13.92 -7.54
C LEU A 300 -10.37 13.00 -6.40
N TYR A 301 -11.07 11.89 -6.19
CA TYR A 301 -10.70 10.89 -5.21
C TYR A 301 -9.31 10.28 -5.54
N ARG A 302 -9.11 9.82 -6.76
CA ARG A 302 -7.83 9.24 -7.22
C ARG A 302 -6.68 10.24 -7.18
N PHE A 303 -6.94 11.49 -7.52
CA PHE A 303 -5.96 12.56 -7.35
C PHE A 303 -5.54 12.72 -5.88
N GLY A 304 -6.50 12.72 -4.98
CA GLY A 304 -6.24 12.75 -3.54
C GLY A 304 -5.32 11.62 -3.08
N GLU A 305 -5.56 10.39 -3.55
CA GLU A 305 -4.69 9.23 -3.27
C GLU A 305 -3.26 9.42 -3.78
N VAL A 306 -3.08 9.90 -5.04
CA VAL A 306 -1.73 10.14 -5.60
C VAL A 306 -0.99 11.22 -4.83
N VAL A 307 -1.65 12.32 -4.50
CA VAL A 307 -1.05 13.40 -3.71
C VAL A 307 -0.67 12.88 -2.32
N HIS A 308 -1.55 12.13 -1.70
CA HIS A 308 -1.31 11.50 -0.40
C HIS A 308 -0.08 10.60 -0.43
N ASP A 309 -0.03 9.63 -1.35
CA ASP A 309 1.08 8.66 -1.44
C ASP A 309 2.42 9.35 -1.71
N VAL A 310 2.44 10.28 -2.67
CA VAL A 310 3.65 11.04 -3.01
C VAL A 310 4.13 11.90 -1.85
N TYR A 311 3.19 12.54 -1.17
CA TYR A 311 3.49 13.41 -0.03
C TYR A 311 4.02 12.60 1.16
N THR A 312 3.36 11.49 1.52
CA THR A 312 3.73 10.69 2.69
C THR A 312 5.07 9.99 2.52
N GLN A 313 5.34 9.37 1.37
CA GLN A 313 6.57 8.59 1.16
C GLN A 313 7.83 9.46 0.96
N ASN A 314 7.68 10.62 0.31
CA ASN A 314 8.86 11.42 -0.06
C ASN A 314 9.22 12.48 0.97
N PHE A 315 8.30 12.87 1.86
CA PHE A 315 8.54 13.97 2.79
C PHE A 315 9.62 13.64 3.82
N ILE A 316 9.52 12.49 4.47
CA ILE A 316 10.45 12.05 5.51
C ILE A 316 11.82 11.76 4.92
N MET A 317 11.91 10.95 3.86
CA MET A 317 13.18 10.61 3.21
C MET A 317 13.89 11.86 2.63
N THR A 318 13.12 12.82 2.12
CA THR A 318 13.66 14.10 1.67
C THR A 318 14.19 14.94 2.84
N SER A 319 13.54 14.91 3.99
CA SER A 319 13.97 15.63 5.19
C SER A 319 15.27 15.04 5.75
N ILE A 320 15.40 13.71 5.77
CA ILE A 320 16.64 13.02 6.13
C ILE A 320 17.77 13.40 5.16
N GLY A 321 17.55 13.25 3.85
CA GLY A 321 18.55 13.57 2.82
C GLY A 321 18.98 15.04 2.76
N ARG A 322 18.17 15.96 3.31
CA ARG A 322 18.50 17.39 3.43
C ARG A 322 19.08 17.76 4.78
N LYS A 323 19.36 16.83 5.65
CA LYS A 323 19.86 17.07 7.01
C LYS A 323 18.96 18.06 7.78
N LYS A 324 17.62 17.88 7.72
CA LYS A 324 16.65 18.73 8.44
C LYS A 324 16.21 18.07 9.74
N ILE A 325 15.98 18.88 10.76
CA ILE A 325 15.37 18.41 12.01
C ILE A 325 13.95 17.92 11.70
N ILE A 326 13.66 16.68 12.10
CA ILE A 326 12.32 16.10 12.08
C ILE A 326 11.71 16.27 13.47
N TYR A 327 12.38 15.78 14.50
CA TYR A 327 11.92 15.80 15.89
C TYR A 327 12.69 16.86 16.69
N ASN A 328 11.95 17.77 17.32
CA ASN A 328 12.51 18.76 18.25
C ASN A 328 12.58 18.23 19.70
N ILE A 329 11.61 17.40 20.08
CA ILE A 329 11.59 16.59 21.31
C ILE A 329 11.16 15.17 20.96
N SER A 330 11.60 14.18 21.75
CA SER A 330 11.14 12.79 21.62
C SER A 330 9.73 12.66 22.17
N TRP A 331 8.93 11.82 21.51
CA TRP A 331 7.54 11.50 21.92
C TRP A 331 7.42 10.20 22.70
N GLU A 332 8.53 9.51 22.89
CA GLU A 332 8.63 8.28 23.65
C GLU A 332 8.73 8.58 25.14
N ASP A 333 7.80 8.01 25.92
CA ASP A 333 7.73 8.22 27.37
C ASP A 333 8.85 7.45 28.11
N PRO A 334 9.93 8.12 28.61
CA PRO A 334 11.04 7.43 29.26
C PRO A 334 10.67 6.84 30.64
N ALA A 335 9.56 7.26 31.24
CA ALA A 335 9.12 6.67 32.50
C ALA A 335 8.78 5.17 32.34
N ILE A 336 8.28 4.79 31.16
CA ILE A 336 8.05 3.38 30.84
C ILE A 336 9.37 2.65 30.68
N ASP A 337 10.31 3.25 29.96
CA ASP A 337 11.65 2.66 29.72
C ASP A 337 12.30 2.31 31.05
N HIS A 338 12.29 3.23 32.02
CA HIS A 338 12.84 3.00 33.34
C HIS A 338 12.13 1.88 34.09
N SER A 339 10.79 1.82 33.97
CA SER A 339 9.98 0.81 34.66
C SER A 339 10.25 -0.63 34.23
N VAL A 340 10.76 -0.82 32.98
CA VAL A 340 10.93 -2.15 32.39
C VAL A 340 12.39 -2.51 32.07
N MET A 341 13.22 -1.51 31.74
CA MET A 341 14.62 -1.78 31.41
C MET A 341 15.50 -1.92 32.64
N HIS A 342 15.11 -1.37 33.79
CA HIS A 342 15.84 -1.45 35.05
C HIS A 342 17.35 -1.20 34.86
N MET A 343 17.68 -0.03 34.28
CA MET A 343 19.09 0.32 33.97
C MET A 343 19.96 0.38 35.22
N THR A 344 21.17 -0.16 35.11
CA THR A 344 22.16 -0.17 36.14
C THR A 344 23.46 0.51 35.66
N PRO A 345 24.39 0.87 36.57
CA PRO A 345 25.70 1.44 36.21
C PRO A 345 26.57 0.53 35.34
N ASP A 346 26.30 -0.76 35.29
CA ASP A 346 27.06 -1.73 34.48
C ASP A 346 26.52 -1.85 33.02
N ASP A 347 25.33 -1.29 32.76
CA ASP A 347 24.68 -1.45 31.49
C ASP A 347 25.31 -0.61 30.35
N VAL A 348 25.40 -1.19 29.18
CA VAL A 348 25.70 -0.52 27.91
C VAL A 348 24.43 -0.46 27.08
N VAL A 349 23.96 0.76 26.86
CA VAL A 349 22.66 1.03 26.22
C VAL A 349 22.85 1.47 24.77
N LEU A 350 22.28 0.72 23.83
CA LEU A 350 22.12 1.13 22.44
C LEU A 350 20.73 1.74 22.29
N THR A 351 20.62 2.97 21.77
CA THR A 351 19.33 3.63 21.56
C THR A 351 19.32 4.54 20.35
N ILE A 352 18.14 4.74 19.75
CA ILE A 352 17.96 5.73 18.68
C ILE A 352 17.99 7.11 19.32
N SER A 353 18.73 8.04 18.68
CA SER A 353 18.89 9.42 19.19
C SER A 353 17.57 10.20 19.16
N SER A 354 16.84 10.15 18.04
CA SER A 354 15.71 11.04 17.82
C SER A 354 16.10 12.50 18.17
N ALA A 355 15.35 13.19 19.01
CA ALA A 355 15.71 14.52 19.50
C ALA A 355 16.79 14.52 20.62
N GLY A 356 17.29 13.37 21.03
CA GLY A 356 18.24 13.20 22.14
C GLY A 356 17.61 13.23 23.54
N CYS A 357 16.29 13.35 23.65
CA CYS A 357 15.63 13.48 24.96
C CYS A 357 15.76 12.20 25.79
N ASN A 358 15.48 11.03 25.19
CA ASN A 358 15.62 9.75 25.89
C ASN A 358 17.09 9.42 26.20
N VAL A 359 18.03 9.80 25.32
CA VAL A 359 19.47 9.66 25.59
C VAL A 359 19.88 10.39 26.86
N LEU A 360 19.43 11.65 27.02
CA LEU A 360 19.72 12.46 28.21
C LEU A 360 18.98 11.96 29.45
N ASP A 361 17.77 11.47 29.28
CA ASP A 361 17.01 10.88 30.38
C ASP A 361 17.68 9.59 30.90
N TYR A 362 18.15 8.71 30.00
CA TYR A 362 18.96 7.53 30.39
C TYR A 362 20.27 7.91 31.03
N LEU A 363 20.90 9.01 30.62
CA LEU A 363 22.13 9.50 31.25
C LEU A 363 21.89 9.89 32.72
N CYS A 364 20.67 10.31 33.09
CA CYS A 364 20.29 10.56 34.48
C CYS A 364 20.33 9.28 35.33
N GLU A 365 20.04 8.10 34.79
CA GLU A 365 20.17 6.82 35.49
C GLU A 365 21.65 6.38 35.64
N GLY A 366 22.47 6.78 34.67
CA GLY A 366 23.94 6.61 34.76
C GLY A 366 24.48 5.24 34.35
N PRO A 367 24.02 4.68 33.23
CA PRO A 367 24.63 3.47 32.69
C PRO A 367 26.11 3.69 32.38
N LYS A 368 26.84 2.60 32.21
CA LYS A 368 28.28 2.62 31.89
C LYS A 368 28.58 3.37 30.60
N LYS A 369 27.74 3.15 29.58
CA LYS A 369 27.84 3.75 28.23
C LYS A 369 26.48 3.84 27.57
N ILE A 370 26.26 4.90 26.77
CA ILE A 370 25.13 5.05 25.90
C ILE A 370 25.62 5.24 24.47
N ILE A 371 25.13 4.43 23.53
CA ILE A 371 25.40 4.53 22.11
C ILE A 371 24.14 5.11 21.47
N ALA A 372 24.19 6.38 21.12
CA ALA A 372 23.06 7.11 20.52
C ALA A 372 23.21 7.11 19.00
N VAL A 373 22.28 6.48 18.31
CA VAL A 373 22.33 6.21 16.88
C VAL A 373 21.24 6.97 16.15
N ASP A 374 21.55 7.56 15.01
CA ASP A 374 20.52 8.08 14.08
C ASP A 374 21.05 8.06 12.64
N MET A 375 20.14 7.84 11.69
CA MET A 375 20.43 7.97 10.26
C MET A 375 20.36 9.43 9.79
N ASN A 376 19.67 10.30 10.54
CA ASN A 376 19.52 11.71 10.25
C ASN A 376 20.56 12.55 11.02
N LEU A 377 21.55 13.05 10.30
CA LEU A 377 22.62 13.88 10.89
C LEU A 377 22.08 15.09 11.68
N ALA A 378 20.96 15.71 11.26
CA ALA A 378 20.39 16.84 11.98
C ALA A 378 19.92 16.49 13.39
N GLN A 379 19.46 15.25 13.61
CA GLN A 379 19.11 14.75 14.94
C GLN A 379 20.36 14.59 15.80
N LEU A 380 21.44 14.04 15.22
CA LEU A 380 22.73 13.90 15.92
C LEU A 380 23.34 15.28 16.23
N HIS A 381 23.32 16.24 15.30
CA HIS A 381 23.76 17.61 15.57
C HIS A 381 22.96 18.27 16.70
N THR A 382 21.67 17.92 16.84
CA THR A 382 20.83 18.38 17.96
C THR A 382 21.29 17.77 19.29
N LEU A 383 21.56 16.47 19.32
CA LEU A 383 22.11 15.80 20.50
C LEU A 383 23.48 16.35 20.87
N GLU A 384 24.40 16.52 19.90
CA GLU A 384 25.75 17.03 20.15
C GLU A 384 25.73 18.45 20.74
N LEU A 385 24.82 19.33 20.27
CA LEU A 385 24.62 20.65 20.87
C LEU A 385 24.14 20.55 22.32
N LYS A 386 23.24 19.60 22.62
CA LYS A 386 22.78 19.33 24.01
C LYS A 386 23.94 18.84 24.88
N LEU A 387 24.77 17.90 24.40
CA LEU A 387 25.92 17.39 25.12
C LEU A 387 26.99 18.49 25.37
N ALA A 388 27.25 19.32 24.39
CA ALA A 388 28.14 20.48 24.56
C ALA A 388 27.58 21.45 25.62
N GLY A 389 26.26 21.68 25.62
CA GLY A 389 25.59 22.50 26.61
C GLY A 389 25.75 21.95 28.05
N ILE A 390 25.61 20.63 28.23
CA ILE A 390 25.81 19.98 29.54
C ILE A 390 27.22 20.15 30.01
N ARG A 391 28.26 20.08 29.11
CA ARG A 391 29.68 20.25 29.49
C ARG A 391 30.03 21.63 29.98
N CYS A 392 29.52 22.70 29.33
CA CYS A 392 30.02 24.06 29.52
C CYS A 392 29.02 25.06 30.09
N LEU A 393 27.72 24.79 30.08
CA LEU A 393 26.71 25.74 30.59
C LEU A 393 26.40 25.52 32.08
N THR A 394 25.78 26.56 32.68
CA THR A 394 25.06 26.39 33.93
C THR A 394 23.69 25.74 33.67
N GLN A 395 23.08 25.15 34.68
CA GLN A 395 21.74 24.58 34.55
C GLN A 395 20.70 25.63 34.12
N GLN A 396 20.84 26.86 34.67
CA GLN A 396 19.93 27.96 34.30
C GLN A 396 20.04 28.33 32.81
N GLN A 397 21.26 28.42 32.26
CA GLN A 397 21.50 28.69 30.83
C GLN A 397 20.98 27.54 29.97
N PHE A 398 21.22 26.29 30.39
CA PHE A 398 20.73 25.11 29.69
C PHE A 398 19.20 25.05 29.66
N PHE A 399 18.56 25.31 30.82
CA PHE A 399 17.11 25.38 30.91
C PHE A 399 16.52 26.53 30.11
N ALA A 400 17.08 27.74 30.16
CA ALA A 400 16.63 28.86 29.36
C ALA A 400 16.69 28.54 27.86
N MET A 401 17.75 27.89 27.40
CA MET A 401 17.94 27.54 26.02
C MET A 401 16.99 26.41 25.56
N TRP A 402 16.97 25.28 26.24
CA TRP A 402 16.21 24.09 25.80
C TRP A 402 14.79 24.01 26.37
N GLY A 403 14.55 24.62 27.50
CA GLY A 403 13.23 24.65 28.14
C GLY A 403 12.35 25.80 27.70
N ARG A 404 12.94 26.97 27.39
CA ARG A 404 12.21 28.20 27.01
C ARG A 404 12.55 28.73 25.63
N SER A 405 13.45 28.09 24.91
CA SER A 405 13.97 28.58 23.62
C SER A 405 14.49 30.00 23.66
N ASP A 406 15.10 30.41 24.77
CA ASP A 406 15.60 31.77 24.96
C ASP A 406 16.73 32.09 23.97
N PHE A 407 16.39 32.85 22.93
CA PHE A 407 17.32 33.24 21.87
C PHE A 407 18.43 34.15 22.36
N GLY A 408 18.17 34.99 23.39
CA GLY A 408 19.17 35.86 23.99
C GLY A 408 20.30 35.05 24.63
N VAL A 409 19.89 34.09 25.48
CA VAL A 409 20.86 33.16 26.10
C VAL A 409 21.55 32.32 25.04
N PHE A 410 20.85 31.81 24.04
CA PHE A 410 21.48 31.04 22.95
C PHE A 410 22.57 31.84 22.25
N THR A 411 22.29 33.08 21.84
CA THR A 411 23.28 33.94 21.14
C THR A 411 24.47 34.29 22.01
N GLU A 412 24.26 34.52 23.30
CA GLU A 412 25.32 34.78 24.27
C GLU A 412 26.31 33.63 24.37
N VAL A 413 25.77 32.39 24.52
CA VAL A 413 26.62 31.21 24.83
C VAL A 413 27.08 30.45 23.60
N TYR A 414 26.39 30.56 22.46
CA TYR A 414 26.67 29.71 21.28
C TYR A 414 28.08 29.92 20.75
N LYS A 415 28.43 31.15 20.35
CA LYS A 415 29.74 31.43 19.73
C LYS A 415 30.90 31.28 20.71
N SER A 416 30.68 31.66 21.96
CA SER A 416 31.74 31.72 22.99
C SER A 416 32.02 30.40 23.69
N LYS A 417 30.98 29.61 23.93
CA LYS A 417 31.06 28.39 24.75
C LYS A 417 30.73 27.09 24.02
N LEU A 418 29.64 27.11 23.21
CA LEU A 418 29.14 25.87 22.60
C LEU A 418 29.90 25.52 21.32
N ARG A 419 29.99 26.47 20.38
CA ARG A 419 30.59 26.28 19.05
C ARG A 419 32.02 25.66 19.11
N PRO A 420 32.91 26.10 20.02
CA PRO A 420 34.24 25.52 20.11
C PRO A 420 34.31 24.07 20.55
N LEU A 421 33.22 23.54 21.16
CA LEU A 421 33.12 22.14 21.61
C LEU A 421 32.48 21.21 20.56
N LEU A 422 31.95 21.78 19.46
CA LEU A 422 31.26 21.04 18.41
C LEU A 422 32.24 20.57 17.34
N ALA A 423 31.99 19.41 16.77
CA ALA A 423 32.64 18.97 15.54
C ALA A 423 32.37 19.97 14.41
N PRO A 424 33.29 20.13 13.43
CA PRO A 424 33.16 21.13 12.35
C PRO A 424 31.82 21.08 11.62
N GLU A 425 31.33 19.88 11.27
CA GLU A 425 30.03 19.69 10.58
C GLU A 425 28.86 20.13 11.45
N THR A 426 28.88 19.84 12.74
CA THR A 426 27.85 20.25 13.69
C THR A 426 27.87 21.76 13.93
N ALA A 427 29.06 22.36 14.01
CA ALA A 427 29.19 23.81 14.10
C ALA A 427 28.63 24.49 12.85
N GLU A 428 28.97 24.03 11.64
CA GLU A 428 28.43 24.54 10.40
C GLU A 428 26.91 24.42 10.33
N PHE A 429 26.36 23.27 10.72
CA PHE A 429 24.91 23.07 10.78
C PHE A 429 24.22 24.12 11.67
N TRP A 430 24.72 24.35 12.86
CA TRP A 430 24.12 25.30 13.80
C TRP A 430 24.39 26.76 13.41
N ASP A 431 25.52 27.09 12.78
CA ASP A 431 25.77 28.43 12.22
C ASP A 431 24.68 28.82 11.20
N GLN A 432 24.18 27.83 10.43
CA GLN A 432 23.11 28.02 9.42
C GLN A 432 21.68 27.95 10.00
N ASN A 433 21.49 27.41 11.22
CA ASN A 433 20.18 27.13 11.79
C ASN A 433 19.89 27.81 13.13
N THR A 434 20.58 28.91 13.44
CA THR A 434 20.36 29.69 14.67
C THR A 434 18.95 30.25 14.82
N ASN A 435 18.26 30.47 13.69
CA ASN A 435 16.87 30.91 13.65
C ASN A 435 15.90 29.94 14.33
N LEU A 436 16.23 28.67 14.50
CA LEU A 436 15.37 27.70 15.17
C LEU A 436 15.09 28.08 16.64
N PHE A 437 16.08 28.66 17.34
CA PHE A 437 15.88 29.20 18.69
C PHE A 437 15.14 30.53 18.69
N ARG A 438 15.41 31.40 17.68
CA ARG A 438 14.68 32.66 17.55
C ARG A 438 13.19 32.46 17.31
N ASP A 439 12.84 31.43 16.50
CA ASP A 439 11.47 31.17 16.08
C ASP A 439 10.74 30.19 17.03
N ASN A 440 11.33 29.93 18.19
CA ASN A 440 10.94 28.97 19.23
C ASN A 440 11.22 27.50 18.89
N PHE A 441 12.28 26.95 19.46
CA PHE A 441 12.72 25.57 19.23
C PHE A 441 11.65 24.51 19.58
N MET A 442 10.69 24.86 20.48
CA MET A 442 9.55 23.97 20.78
C MET A 442 8.71 23.63 19.54
N TYR A 443 8.75 24.49 18.52
CA TYR A 443 8.05 24.27 17.25
C TYR A 443 8.99 24.04 16.09
N ALA A 444 10.26 23.76 16.36
CA ALA A 444 11.25 23.45 15.34
C ALA A 444 11.01 22.06 14.72
N GLY A 445 11.49 21.90 13.50
CA GLY A 445 11.34 20.64 12.78
C GLY A 445 9.92 20.41 12.26
N THR A 446 9.73 19.24 11.64
CA THR A 446 8.43 18.90 11.06
C THR A 446 7.43 18.50 12.14
N SER A 447 7.86 17.74 13.15
CA SER A 447 7.00 17.35 14.27
C SER A 447 6.57 18.56 15.12
N GLY A 448 7.49 19.52 15.34
CA GLY A 448 7.17 20.76 16.05
C GLY A 448 6.14 21.61 15.30
N LEU A 449 6.30 21.77 13.98
CA LEU A 449 5.31 22.47 13.15
C LEU A 449 3.93 21.78 13.20
N MET A 450 3.90 20.46 13.11
CA MET A 450 2.67 19.68 13.22
C MET A 450 1.99 19.90 14.58
N ALA A 451 2.76 19.80 15.67
CA ALA A 451 2.24 20.03 17.02
C ALA A 451 1.68 21.46 17.17
N LYS A 452 2.35 22.45 16.58
CA LYS A 452 1.87 23.85 16.55
C LYS A 452 0.49 23.96 15.91
N LEU A 453 0.31 23.32 14.74
CA LEU A 453 -0.98 23.34 14.02
C LEU A 453 -2.09 22.65 14.84
N LEU A 454 -1.79 21.50 15.45
CA LEU A 454 -2.75 20.75 16.28
C LEU A 454 -3.10 21.50 17.58
N CYS A 455 -2.19 22.32 18.13
CA CYS A 455 -2.46 23.10 19.33
C CYS A 455 -3.26 24.40 19.08
N MET A 456 -3.37 24.88 17.83
CA MET A 456 -4.11 26.11 17.55
C MET A 456 -5.56 26.12 18.07
N PRO A 457 -6.38 25.08 17.88
CA PRO A 457 -7.72 25.03 18.45
C PRO A 457 -7.73 25.06 20.00
N LEU A 458 -6.70 24.49 20.63
CA LEU A 458 -6.54 24.47 22.09
C LEU A 458 -6.23 25.88 22.63
N TRP A 459 -5.45 26.67 21.88
CA TRP A 459 -5.21 28.09 22.25
C TRP A 459 -6.49 28.92 22.19
N TRP A 460 -7.27 28.76 21.13
CA TRP A 460 -8.54 29.49 20.96
C TRP A 460 -9.62 29.06 21.94
N SER A 461 -9.57 27.82 22.44
CA SER A 461 -10.54 27.30 23.42
C SER A 461 -10.29 27.76 24.86
N GLY A 462 -9.14 28.40 25.14
CA GLY A 462 -8.71 28.71 26.50
C GLY A 462 -8.16 27.52 27.30
N VAL A 463 -8.09 26.33 26.70
CA VAL A 463 -7.52 25.11 27.31
C VAL A 463 -6.03 25.34 27.65
N ALA A 464 -5.29 26.06 26.81
CA ALA A 464 -3.89 26.38 27.06
C ALA A 464 -3.64 27.06 28.39
N LYS A 465 -4.53 27.99 28.80
CA LYS A 465 -4.43 28.66 30.11
C LYS A 465 -4.65 27.68 31.27
N ARG A 466 -5.59 26.74 31.14
CA ARG A 466 -5.83 25.70 32.16
C ARG A 466 -4.65 24.75 32.27
N VAL A 467 -4.09 24.30 31.14
CA VAL A 467 -2.91 23.45 31.10
C VAL A 467 -1.71 24.16 31.77
N LYS A 468 -1.49 25.46 31.45
CA LYS A 468 -0.44 26.26 32.09
C LYS A 468 -0.62 26.34 33.61
N ASN A 469 -1.85 26.50 34.07
CA ASN A 469 -2.18 26.54 35.51
C ASN A 469 -2.33 25.15 36.15
N ARG A 470 -2.18 24.06 35.39
CA ARG A 470 -2.36 22.68 35.88
C ARG A 470 -3.79 22.40 36.40
N GLU A 471 -4.77 23.00 35.76
CA GLU A 471 -6.19 22.91 36.13
C GLU A 471 -6.90 21.88 35.26
N PRO A 472 -7.76 21.00 35.83
CA PRO A 472 -8.55 20.06 35.03
C PRO A 472 -9.40 20.76 33.97
N ILE A 473 -9.56 20.14 32.83
CA ILE A 473 -10.48 20.58 31.79
C ILE A 473 -11.88 20.14 32.20
N THR A 474 -12.66 21.09 32.75
CA THR A 474 -14.04 20.84 33.22
C THR A 474 -15.06 21.19 32.14
N GLY A 475 -16.17 20.46 32.10
CA GLY A 475 -17.25 20.65 31.14
C GLY A 475 -16.85 20.28 29.72
N SER A 476 -17.47 20.90 28.73
CA SER A 476 -17.18 20.60 27.31
C SER A 476 -15.83 21.16 26.79
N GLY A 477 -15.10 21.92 27.61
CA GLY A 477 -13.89 22.62 27.17
C GLY A 477 -14.11 23.71 26.11
N GLY A 478 -15.37 24.04 25.84
CA GLY A 478 -15.77 24.97 24.80
C GLY A 478 -15.81 24.39 23.37
N ILE A 479 -16.41 25.15 22.44
CA ILE A 479 -16.67 24.68 21.06
C ILE A 479 -15.38 24.32 20.28
N PHE A 480 -14.31 25.09 20.47
CA PHE A 480 -13.03 24.81 19.77
C PHE A 480 -12.35 23.57 20.31
N PHE A 481 -12.46 23.27 21.60
CA PHE A 481 -11.92 22.02 22.14
C PHE A 481 -12.70 20.81 21.64
N GLN A 482 -14.04 20.90 21.60
CA GLN A 482 -14.89 19.85 21.03
C GLN A 482 -14.60 19.66 19.53
N LEU A 483 -14.35 20.76 18.80
CA LEU A 483 -13.93 20.67 17.39
C LEU A 483 -12.56 19.97 17.24
N ALA A 484 -11.60 20.29 18.11
CA ALA A 484 -10.30 19.61 18.13
C ALA A 484 -10.44 18.09 18.40
N LEU A 485 -11.25 17.70 19.39
CA LEU A 485 -11.54 16.29 19.67
C LEU A 485 -12.23 15.60 18.49
N LYS A 486 -13.17 16.28 17.84
CA LYS A 486 -13.83 15.76 16.65
C LYS A 486 -12.87 15.62 15.47
N MET A 487 -11.95 16.56 15.26
CA MET A 487 -10.89 16.44 14.27
C MET A 487 -9.96 15.24 14.57
N CYS A 488 -9.59 15.04 15.82
CA CYS A 488 -8.83 13.85 16.25
C CYS A 488 -9.59 12.54 16.00
N SER A 489 -10.91 12.53 16.06
CA SER A 489 -11.72 11.34 15.75
C SER A 489 -11.89 11.07 14.26
N MET A 490 -11.52 12.01 13.38
CA MET A 490 -11.58 11.85 11.93
C MET A 490 -10.29 11.22 11.41
N THR A 491 -10.24 9.90 11.36
CA THR A 491 -9.03 9.12 10.96
C THR A 491 -8.51 9.50 9.59
N SER A 492 -9.37 9.94 8.67
CA SER A 492 -8.98 10.45 7.35
C SER A 492 -8.09 11.71 7.41
N LEU A 493 -8.18 12.51 8.45
CA LEU A 493 -7.31 13.67 8.63
C LEU A 493 -5.90 13.28 9.09
N TRP A 494 -5.76 12.15 9.80
CA TRP A 494 -4.45 11.66 10.23
C TRP A 494 -3.56 11.32 9.04
N SER A 495 -4.11 10.72 7.99
CA SER A 495 -3.36 10.43 6.76
C SER A 495 -2.82 11.68 6.08
N LEU A 496 -3.47 12.83 6.27
CA LEU A 496 -3.01 14.12 5.74
C LEU A 496 -1.94 14.77 6.62
N PHE A 497 -2.05 14.66 7.94
CA PHE A 497 -1.20 15.41 8.87
C PHE A 497 -0.05 14.61 9.47
N ALA A 498 -0.20 13.31 9.65
CA ALA A 498 0.83 12.47 10.28
C ALA A 498 2.21 12.52 9.58
N PRO A 499 2.30 12.55 8.24
CA PRO A 499 3.60 12.70 7.58
C PRO A 499 4.32 14.01 7.91
N LEU A 500 3.59 15.11 8.15
CA LEU A 500 4.17 16.35 8.65
C LEU A 500 4.79 16.18 10.03
N GLY A 501 4.20 15.32 10.85
CA GLY A 501 4.70 14.95 12.17
C GLY A 501 5.91 14.02 12.16
N GLY A 502 6.33 13.55 10.98
CA GLY A 502 7.42 12.58 10.86
C GLY A 502 6.98 11.12 10.97
N VAL A 503 5.67 10.84 10.82
CA VAL A 503 5.11 9.48 10.83
C VAL A 503 5.10 8.92 9.41
N PRO A 504 5.85 7.84 9.10
CA PRO A 504 5.87 7.23 7.77
C PRO A 504 4.55 6.54 7.43
N LEU A 505 4.36 6.25 6.12
CA LEU A 505 3.14 5.59 5.65
C LEU A 505 2.97 4.19 6.24
N GLU A 506 4.06 3.44 6.37
CA GLU A 506 4.08 2.10 6.97
C GLU A 506 3.52 2.12 8.40
N GLN A 507 3.98 3.07 9.21
CA GLN A 507 3.52 3.25 10.58
C GLN A 507 2.07 3.75 10.64
N LEU A 508 1.70 4.66 9.74
CA LEU A 508 0.32 5.15 9.64
C LEU A 508 -0.66 4.02 9.27
N ASN A 509 -0.24 3.09 8.41
CA ASN A 509 -1.03 1.92 8.07
C ASN A 509 -1.31 1.01 9.29
N LEU A 510 -0.42 0.99 10.27
CA LEU A 510 -0.66 0.28 11.53
C LEU A 510 -1.79 0.92 12.34
N LEU A 511 -1.89 2.25 12.37
CA LEU A 511 -3.02 2.97 12.99
C LEU A 511 -4.34 2.72 12.25
N SER A 512 -4.29 2.59 10.93
CA SER A 512 -5.50 2.38 10.12
C SER A 512 -6.14 1.00 10.32
N ARG A 513 -5.39 0.05 10.89
CA ARG A 513 -5.89 -1.31 11.21
C ARG A 513 -6.95 -1.29 12.33
N ASN A 514 -6.73 -0.46 13.37
CA ASN A 514 -7.64 -0.29 14.51
C ASN A 514 -7.75 1.19 14.90
N PRO A 515 -8.28 2.05 14.04
CA PRO A 515 -8.27 3.48 14.25
C PRO A 515 -9.08 3.91 15.49
N GLU A 516 -10.12 3.15 15.86
CA GLU A 516 -10.98 3.45 17.02
C GLU A 516 -10.20 3.35 18.33
N VAL A 517 -9.38 2.32 18.51
CA VAL A 517 -8.54 2.12 19.71
C VAL A 517 -7.55 3.28 19.89
N PHE A 518 -6.91 3.70 18.79
CA PHE A 518 -6.00 4.83 18.80
C PHE A 518 -6.72 6.15 19.16
N VAL A 519 -7.86 6.40 18.51
CA VAL A 519 -8.67 7.61 18.75
C VAL A 519 -9.16 7.67 20.19
N GLU A 520 -9.69 6.57 20.73
CA GLU A 520 -10.13 6.48 22.13
C GLU A 520 -8.99 6.81 23.09
N ARG A 521 -7.81 6.24 22.86
CA ARG A 521 -6.62 6.49 23.66
C ARG A 521 -6.19 7.95 23.61
N LEU A 522 -6.13 8.53 22.41
CA LEU A 522 -5.75 9.93 22.24
C LEU A 522 -6.75 10.88 22.91
N ILE A 523 -8.07 10.63 22.77
CA ILE A 523 -9.11 11.41 23.42
C ILE A 523 -9.00 11.28 24.93
N GLU A 524 -8.76 10.09 25.47
CA GLU A 524 -8.51 9.89 26.91
C GLU A 524 -7.36 10.80 27.40
N VAL A 525 -6.21 10.77 26.69
CA VAL A 525 -5.06 11.62 27.07
C VAL A 525 -5.42 13.10 27.00
N LEU A 526 -6.03 13.55 25.91
CA LEU A 526 -6.41 14.96 25.73
C LEU A 526 -7.43 15.47 26.75
N THR A 527 -8.32 14.61 27.24
CA THR A 527 -9.38 14.99 28.18
C THR A 527 -9.04 14.78 29.65
N THR A 528 -8.08 13.89 29.95
CA THR A 528 -7.81 13.47 31.34
C THR A 528 -6.39 13.73 31.83
N ARG A 529 -5.41 13.99 30.91
CA ARG A 529 -3.99 13.91 31.29
C ARG A 529 -3.13 15.11 30.91
N ILE A 530 -3.53 15.94 29.95
CA ILE A 530 -2.66 17.02 29.44
C ILE A 530 -2.37 18.15 30.43
N TRP A 531 -3.15 18.28 31.51
CA TRP A 531 -2.91 19.28 32.59
C TRP A 531 -2.16 18.71 33.80
N LYS A 532 -1.90 17.40 33.82
CA LYS A 532 -1.17 16.77 34.92
C LYS A 532 0.30 17.22 34.95
N PRO A 533 0.86 17.46 36.15
CA PRO A 533 2.23 17.98 36.29
C PRO A 533 3.31 17.06 35.67
N ASP A 534 3.04 15.76 35.61
CA ASP A 534 3.96 14.77 35.05
C ASP A 534 3.91 14.69 33.52
N ASN A 535 2.92 15.35 32.86
CA ASN A 535 2.77 15.29 31.41
C ASN A 535 3.41 16.52 30.72
N TYR A 536 4.73 16.58 30.72
CA TYR A 536 5.47 17.66 30.05
C TYR A 536 5.33 17.64 28.52
N PHE A 537 4.99 16.50 27.89
CA PHE A 537 4.89 16.37 26.44
C PHE A 537 3.86 17.36 25.86
N TYR A 538 2.64 17.30 26.32
CA TYR A 538 1.58 18.24 25.88
C TYR A 538 1.76 19.64 26.46
N TYR A 539 2.27 19.75 27.70
CA TYR A 539 2.52 21.05 28.33
C TYR A 539 3.44 21.91 27.47
N GLY A 540 4.58 21.37 27.04
CA GLY A 540 5.57 22.09 26.22
C GLY A 540 4.98 22.62 24.91
N TYR A 541 4.23 21.82 24.18
CA TYR A 541 3.62 22.23 22.91
C TYR A 541 2.42 23.17 23.09
N ILE A 542 1.59 22.95 24.10
CA ILE A 542 0.40 23.78 24.35
C ILE A 542 0.80 25.15 24.92
N VAL A 543 1.78 25.19 25.81
CA VAL A 543 2.24 26.44 26.46
C VAL A 543 3.33 27.14 25.64
N GLY A 544 4.10 26.41 24.84
CA GLY A 544 5.21 26.90 24.04
C GLY A 544 6.57 26.92 24.76
N GLU A 545 6.59 26.51 26.02
CA GLU A 545 7.77 26.44 26.88
C GLU A 545 7.57 25.44 28.02
N PHE A 546 8.66 25.00 28.63
CA PHE A 546 8.61 24.23 29.89
C PHE A 546 8.69 25.16 31.11
N SER A 547 8.11 24.71 32.21
CA SER A 547 8.35 25.33 33.54
C SER A 547 9.29 24.45 34.37
N PRO A 548 9.93 24.98 35.40
CA PRO A 548 10.78 24.17 36.29
C PRO A 548 10.07 23.00 36.96
N GLU A 549 8.74 23.10 37.12
CA GLU A 549 7.90 22.06 37.74
C GLU A 549 7.29 21.10 36.75
N VAL A 550 7.27 21.47 35.44
CA VAL A 550 6.75 20.65 34.36
C VAL A 550 7.74 20.66 33.19
N CYS A 551 8.70 19.76 33.25
CA CYS A 551 9.75 19.62 32.24
C CYS A 551 10.27 18.17 32.21
N PRO A 552 10.98 17.78 31.15
CA PRO A 552 11.71 16.53 31.11
C PRO A 552 12.78 16.47 32.22
N ARG A 553 13.05 15.27 32.77
CA ARG A 553 14.00 15.03 33.87
C ARG A 553 15.38 15.60 33.58
N TYR A 554 15.86 15.57 32.35
CA TYR A 554 17.16 16.14 31.98
C TYR A 554 17.24 17.67 32.06
N LEU A 555 16.14 18.37 32.24
CA LEU A 555 16.09 19.81 32.50
C LEU A 555 16.06 20.14 33.99
N GLU A 556 15.77 19.17 34.83
CA GLU A 556 15.71 19.38 36.31
C GLU A 556 17.09 19.68 36.88
N LYS A 557 17.12 20.57 37.90
CA LYS A 557 18.37 21.01 38.54
C LYS A 557 19.15 19.86 39.19
N ALA A 558 18.46 18.92 39.82
CA ALA A 558 19.12 17.75 40.45
C ALA A 558 19.80 16.86 39.41
N ASN A 559 19.13 16.58 38.28
CA ASN A 559 19.65 15.69 37.24
C ASN A 559 20.75 16.31 36.40
N PHE A 560 20.76 17.65 36.22
CA PHE A 560 21.80 18.34 35.47
C PHE A 560 23.20 18.13 36.02
N ALA A 561 23.37 18.17 37.36
CA ALA A 561 24.67 17.91 38.01
C ALA A 561 25.16 16.48 37.74
N LEU A 562 24.26 15.51 37.77
CA LEU A 562 24.58 14.09 37.48
C LEU A 562 24.98 13.91 36.02
N MET A 563 24.21 14.50 35.08
CA MET A 563 24.54 14.43 33.63
C MET A 563 25.91 15.06 33.35
N LYS A 564 26.25 16.16 33.97
CA LYS A 564 27.55 16.83 33.79
C LYS A 564 28.73 15.93 34.16
N GLN A 565 28.58 15.04 35.15
CA GLN A 565 29.60 14.04 35.51
C GLN A 565 29.66 12.85 34.55
N ARG A 566 28.56 12.63 33.77
CA ARG A 566 28.38 11.40 32.98
C ARG A 566 28.34 11.65 31.47
N VAL A 567 28.39 12.93 31.01
CA VAL A 567 28.16 13.33 29.62
C VAL A 567 29.13 12.63 28.64
N ASP A 568 30.31 12.29 29.07
CA ASP A 568 31.33 11.60 28.24
C ASP A 568 31.06 10.09 28.07
N ARG A 569 30.04 9.55 28.75
CA ARG A 569 29.59 8.17 28.54
C ARG A 569 28.71 8.03 27.28
N VAL A 570 28.30 9.13 26.62
CA VAL A 570 27.50 9.13 25.41
C VAL A 570 28.40 9.12 24.19
N LYS A 571 28.30 8.04 23.40
CA LYS A 571 28.90 7.91 22.07
C LYS A 571 27.81 8.20 21.03
N VAL A 572 28.06 9.14 20.14
CA VAL A 572 27.19 9.47 19.00
C VAL A 572 27.63 8.66 17.79
N PHE A 573 26.67 8.03 17.09
CA PHE A 573 26.93 7.18 15.93
C PHE A 573 25.98 7.53 14.78
N HIS A 574 26.53 7.84 13.61
CA HIS A 574 25.75 8.07 12.40
C HIS A 574 25.60 6.77 11.60
N GLY A 575 24.40 6.24 11.52
CA GLY A 575 24.08 5.01 10.80
C GLY A 575 22.87 4.29 11.39
N THR A 576 22.80 2.99 11.14
CA THR A 576 21.76 2.13 11.71
C THR A 576 22.16 1.57 13.06
N TRP A 577 21.17 1.22 13.88
CA TRP A 577 21.42 0.57 15.17
C TRP A 577 22.10 -0.81 15.03
N ALA A 578 21.89 -1.51 13.90
CA ALA A 578 22.61 -2.75 13.60
C ALA A 578 24.10 -2.50 13.31
N GLN A 579 24.45 -1.45 12.55
CA GLN A 579 25.86 -1.08 12.32
C GLN A 579 26.58 -0.66 13.60
N ALA A 580 25.89 0.12 14.44
CA ALA A 580 26.46 0.51 15.74
C ALA A 580 26.70 -0.69 16.66
N ALA A 581 25.80 -1.68 16.64
CA ALA A 581 26.01 -2.92 17.40
C ALA A 581 27.17 -3.74 16.87
N GLU A 582 27.36 -3.83 15.56
CA GLU A 582 28.52 -4.51 14.93
C GLU A 582 29.82 -3.82 15.28
N GLU A 583 29.86 -2.47 15.35
CA GLU A 583 31.08 -1.71 15.76
C GLU A 583 31.46 -1.92 17.23
N GLU A 584 30.48 -2.07 18.13
CA GLU A 584 30.73 -2.32 19.55
C GLU A 584 31.24 -3.75 19.81
N GLY A 585 30.88 -4.70 18.96
CA GLY A 585 31.35 -6.08 18.99
C GLY A 585 30.59 -7.01 19.94
N PRO A 586 30.86 -8.32 19.87
CA PRO A 586 30.10 -9.36 20.55
C PRO A 586 30.05 -9.19 22.08
N GLY A 587 28.86 -9.35 22.65
CA GLY A 587 28.63 -9.34 24.11
C GLY A 587 28.74 -7.96 24.77
N SER A 588 28.92 -6.89 24.00
CA SER A 588 29.17 -5.54 24.54
C SER A 588 27.91 -4.81 24.99
N ILE A 589 26.74 -5.09 24.39
CA ILE A 589 25.50 -4.38 24.62
C ILE A 589 24.60 -5.16 25.58
N THR A 590 24.04 -4.49 26.60
CA THR A 590 23.10 -5.12 27.55
C THR A 590 21.67 -4.65 27.35
N ILE A 591 21.43 -3.45 26.81
CA ILE A 591 20.12 -2.92 26.53
C ILE A 591 20.09 -2.37 25.09
N ALA A 592 19.09 -2.77 24.31
CA ALA A 592 18.77 -2.15 23.03
C ALA A 592 17.36 -1.53 23.09
N SER A 593 17.28 -0.19 23.14
CA SER A 593 16.03 0.57 23.04
C SER A 593 15.83 1.02 21.61
N LEU A 594 15.00 0.31 20.86
CA LEU A 594 14.82 0.51 19.41
C LEU A 594 13.66 1.44 19.07
N LEU A 595 13.04 2.05 20.09
CA LEU A 595 11.88 2.93 19.98
C LEU A 595 10.78 2.29 19.10
N ASP A 596 10.26 3.01 18.11
CA ASP A 596 9.27 2.55 17.16
C ASP A 596 9.82 2.27 15.74
N SER A 597 11.15 2.21 15.63
CA SER A 597 11.83 2.09 14.32
C SER A 597 11.43 0.84 13.52
N MET A 598 11.02 -0.23 14.18
CA MET A 598 10.61 -1.46 13.51
C MET A 598 9.23 -1.34 12.84
N ASP A 599 8.40 -0.36 13.22
CA ASP A 599 7.16 -0.03 12.50
C ASP A 599 7.42 0.53 11.09
N TRP A 600 8.65 0.98 10.82
CA TRP A 600 9.08 1.61 9.58
C TRP A 600 9.74 0.65 8.60
N MET A 601 10.03 -0.56 9.04
CA MET A 601 10.89 -1.51 8.32
C MET A 601 10.08 -2.67 7.74
N PRO A 602 10.41 -3.12 6.52
CA PRO A 602 9.88 -4.40 6.03
C PRO A 602 10.41 -5.57 6.88
N PRO A 603 9.66 -6.68 6.97
CA PRO A 603 10.00 -7.82 7.81
C PRO A 603 11.42 -8.39 7.60
N GLN A 604 11.90 -8.46 6.36
CA GLN A 604 13.26 -8.91 6.04
C GLN A 604 14.31 -8.03 6.72
N MET A 605 14.15 -6.71 6.60
CA MET A 605 15.09 -5.76 7.20
C MET A 605 15.07 -5.83 8.74
N ILE A 606 13.89 -6.05 9.35
CA ILE A 606 13.79 -6.26 10.81
C ILE A 606 14.58 -7.52 11.20
N ALA A 607 14.36 -8.65 10.51
CA ALA A 607 15.00 -9.92 10.82
C ALA A 607 16.54 -9.84 10.77
N GLU A 608 17.08 -9.27 9.67
CA GLU A 608 18.51 -9.08 9.47
C GLU A 608 19.13 -8.18 10.53
N ASN A 609 18.51 -7.03 10.77
CA ASN A 609 19.08 -6.05 11.70
C ASN A 609 18.99 -6.52 13.17
N ILE A 610 17.88 -7.13 13.58
CA ILE A 610 17.73 -7.71 14.92
C ILE A 610 18.74 -8.83 15.13
N GLY A 611 18.94 -9.70 14.13
CA GLY A 611 19.97 -10.75 14.20
C GLY A 611 21.37 -10.19 14.50
N LYS A 612 21.75 -9.09 13.84
CA LYS A 612 23.02 -8.38 14.09
C LYS A 612 23.11 -7.79 15.49
N VAL A 613 22.04 -7.16 15.98
CA VAL A 613 22.01 -6.61 17.35
C VAL A 613 22.18 -7.73 18.37
N VAL A 614 21.36 -8.78 18.29
CA VAL A 614 21.40 -9.90 19.22
C VAL A 614 22.77 -10.61 19.22
N ALA A 615 23.43 -10.73 18.06
CA ALA A 615 24.77 -11.32 17.96
C ALA A 615 25.83 -10.53 18.79
N ASN A 616 25.63 -9.23 18.96
CA ASN A 616 26.54 -8.33 19.68
C ASN A 616 26.04 -7.99 21.09
N MET A 617 24.89 -8.52 21.52
CA MET A 617 24.39 -8.34 22.89
C MET A 617 24.92 -9.42 23.86
N ASP A 618 24.98 -9.05 25.16
CA ASP A 618 25.21 -9.99 26.26
C ASP A 618 24.09 -11.02 26.30
N LYS A 619 24.44 -12.30 26.25
CA LYS A 619 23.45 -13.40 26.15
C LYS A 619 22.67 -13.62 27.45
N ALA A 620 23.25 -13.27 28.59
CA ALA A 620 22.66 -13.49 29.90
C ALA A 620 21.84 -12.29 30.39
N LYS A 621 22.37 -11.07 30.18
CA LYS A 621 21.76 -9.83 30.68
C LYS A 621 21.06 -9.02 29.60
N GLY A 622 21.27 -9.37 28.34
CA GLY A 622 20.74 -8.61 27.18
C GLY A 622 19.23 -8.56 27.13
N ARG A 623 18.68 -7.38 26.86
CA ARG A 623 17.24 -7.16 26.70
C ARG A 623 16.97 -6.10 25.64
N ILE A 624 15.95 -6.36 24.79
CA ILE A 624 15.52 -5.48 23.72
C ILE A 624 14.16 -4.89 24.09
N PHE A 625 14.03 -3.59 24.00
CA PHE A 625 12.80 -2.86 24.25
C PHE A 625 12.37 -2.12 22.98
N TRP A 626 11.07 -2.21 22.63
CA TRP A 626 10.51 -1.47 21.49
C TRP A 626 9.05 -1.09 21.72
N ARG A 627 8.58 -0.14 20.90
CA ARG A 627 7.21 0.37 20.87
C ARG A 627 6.60 0.15 19.49
N SER A 628 5.26 0.18 19.43
CA SER A 628 4.52 0.14 18.17
C SER A 628 3.25 0.98 18.23
N PHE A 629 2.89 1.56 17.10
CA PHE A 629 1.58 2.16 16.86
C PHE A 629 0.47 1.11 16.73
N ALA A 630 0.82 -0.13 16.41
CA ALA A 630 -0.14 -1.22 16.37
C ALA A 630 -0.67 -1.58 17.75
N ASP A 631 -1.92 -1.99 17.85
CA ASP A 631 -2.57 -2.45 19.07
C ASP A 631 -2.09 -3.85 19.52
N ARG A 632 -1.28 -4.49 18.69
CA ARG A 632 -0.69 -5.82 18.92
C ARG A 632 0.54 -6.01 18.04
N VAL A 633 1.22 -7.16 18.19
CA VAL A 633 2.32 -7.53 17.31
C VAL A 633 1.82 -7.60 15.85
N HIS A 634 2.44 -6.83 14.96
CA HIS A 634 1.97 -6.61 13.59
C HIS A 634 2.78 -7.34 12.51
N SER A 635 3.86 -7.99 12.90
CA SER A 635 4.77 -8.67 11.96
C SER A 635 5.16 -10.05 12.49
N PRO A 636 5.29 -11.05 11.61
CA PRO A 636 5.79 -12.37 11.96
C PRO A 636 7.13 -12.33 12.70
N VAL A 637 8.05 -11.51 12.21
CA VAL A 637 9.39 -11.36 12.81
C VAL A 637 9.29 -10.83 14.24
N LEU A 638 8.41 -9.86 14.49
CA LEU A 638 8.18 -9.31 15.82
C LEU A 638 7.52 -10.32 16.76
N ALA A 639 6.61 -11.15 16.25
CA ALA A 639 6.03 -12.26 17.04
C ALA A 639 7.11 -13.26 17.45
N HIS A 640 8.09 -13.51 16.57
CA HIS A 640 9.22 -14.40 16.82
C HIS A 640 10.17 -13.89 17.92
N LEU A 641 10.21 -12.58 18.16
CA LEU A 641 10.94 -12.00 19.27
C LEU A 641 10.41 -12.44 20.65
N LYS A 642 9.20 -12.98 20.72
CA LYS A 642 8.52 -13.37 21.96
C LYS A 642 8.50 -12.26 23.01
N GLY A 643 8.27 -11.02 22.55
CA GLY A 643 8.21 -9.88 23.43
C GLY A 643 7.07 -9.97 24.44
N VAL A 644 7.39 -9.71 25.70
CA VAL A 644 6.37 -9.57 26.74
C VAL A 644 5.75 -8.20 26.63
N LEU A 645 4.41 -8.14 26.50
CA LEU A 645 3.66 -6.90 26.48
C LEU A 645 3.79 -6.20 27.84
N VAL A 646 4.18 -4.93 27.80
CA VAL A 646 4.31 -4.11 28.99
C VAL A 646 2.96 -3.43 29.28
N PRO A 647 2.25 -3.79 30.37
CA PRO A 647 0.98 -3.20 30.73
C PRO A 647 1.23 -1.84 31.42
N THR A 648 1.46 -0.79 30.67
CA THR A 648 1.83 0.51 31.22
C THR A 648 0.99 1.65 30.72
N TYR A 649 1.01 2.68 31.52
CA TYR A 649 0.44 3.97 31.26
C TYR A 649 1.39 4.84 30.42
N ASP A 650 1.06 5.07 29.17
CA ASP A 650 1.77 6.02 28.31
C ASP A 650 1.16 7.41 28.47
N ARG A 651 1.95 8.41 28.86
CA ARG A 651 1.51 9.82 29.00
C ARG A 651 1.25 10.50 27.67
N VAL A 652 1.76 9.95 26.57
CA VAL A 652 1.65 10.51 25.22
C VAL A 652 0.40 10.02 24.48
N GLY A 653 0.11 8.71 24.54
CA GLY A 653 -1.04 8.09 23.91
C GLY A 653 -0.88 7.76 22.42
N TRP A 654 0.35 7.84 21.89
CA TRP A 654 0.65 7.53 20.48
C TRP A 654 0.99 6.06 20.26
N TYR A 655 1.66 5.43 21.23
CA TYR A 655 2.09 4.04 21.16
C TYR A 655 1.06 3.14 21.83
N LEU A 656 0.40 2.28 21.05
CA LEU A 656 -0.64 1.39 21.58
C LEU A 656 -0.04 0.19 22.31
N THR A 657 1.15 -0.26 21.88
CA THR A 657 1.84 -1.39 22.51
C THR A 657 3.33 -1.13 22.73
N GLN A 658 3.87 -1.82 23.73
CA GLN A 658 5.27 -1.78 24.09
C GLN A 658 5.70 -3.16 24.55
N PHE A 659 6.91 -3.57 24.18
CA PHE A 659 7.38 -4.92 24.42
C PHE A 659 8.83 -4.92 24.92
N ILE A 660 9.13 -5.88 25.80
CA ILE A 660 10.49 -6.19 26.22
C ILE A 660 10.78 -7.66 25.98
N THR A 661 11.97 -7.95 25.45
CA THR A 661 12.42 -9.31 25.17
C THR A 661 13.80 -9.53 25.80
N PRO A 662 13.99 -10.50 26.69
CA PRO A 662 15.34 -10.93 27.08
C PRO A 662 16.01 -11.65 25.88
N VAL A 663 17.29 -11.36 25.67
CA VAL A 663 18.06 -11.98 24.56
C VAL A 663 18.11 -13.51 24.68
N SER A 664 18.08 -14.04 25.91
CA SER A 664 18.00 -15.49 26.17
C SER A 664 16.74 -16.18 25.61
N ALA A 665 15.67 -15.42 25.41
CA ALA A 665 14.43 -15.94 24.82
C ALA A 665 14.40 -15.80 23.28
N PHE A 666 15.38 -15.11 22.70
CA PHE A 666 15.44 -14.86 21.27
C PHE A 666 15.69 -16.15 20.48
N GLN A 667 14.89 -16.36 19.46
CA GLN A 667 15.11 -17.41 18.46
C GLN A 667 15.39 -16.73 17.12
N PRO A 668 16.53 -17.03 16.45
CA PRO A 668 16.85 -16.43 15.17
C PRO A 668 15.74 -16.70 14.14
N TYR A 669 15.30 -15.66 13.49
CA TYR A 669 14.42 -15.76 12.33
C TYR A 669 15.31 -15.79 11.09
N ASP A 670 15.15 -16.81 10.25
CA ASP A 670 15.89 -16.91 8.99
C ASP A 670 15.25 -15.97 7.95
N PRO A 671 15.93 -14.89 7.52
CA PRO A 671 15.39 -13.95 6.54
C PRO A 671 15.03 -14.60 5.20
N SER A 672 15.71 -15.69 4.82
CA SER A 672 15.41 -16.43 3.59
C SER A 672 14.01 -17.07 3.60
N MET A 673 13.44 -17.27 4.78
CA MET A 673 12.07 -17.75 4.91
C MET A 673 11.01 -16.72 4.53
N LEU A 674 11.39 -15.43 4.43
CA LEU A 674 10.53 -14.33 3.93
C LEU A 674 10.64 -14.16 2.41
N GLU A 675 11.59 -14.82 1.75
CA GLU A 675 11.66 -14.85 0.29
C GLU A 675 10.46 -15.61 -0.27
N CYS A 676 9.40 -14.87 -0.50
CA CYS A 676 8.28 -15.34 -1.29
C CYS A 676 8.67 -15.44 -2.75
N VAL A 677 8.03 -16.35 -3.45
CA VAL A 677 7.94 -16.28 -4.91
C VAL A 677 7.27 -14.93 -5.23
N GLY A 678 8.08 -14.01 -5.67
CA GLY A 678 7.81 -12.70 -6.24
C GLY A 678 6.50 -12.00 -5.83
N THR A 679 6.62 -10.95 -5.04
CA THR A 679 5.54 -9.95 -4.85
C THR A 679 5.06 -9.35 -6.18
N ASP A 680 5.80 -9.53 -7.26
CA ASP A 680 5.51 -9.02 -8.61
C ASP A 680 4.48 -9.87 -9.37
N SER A 681 4.08 -11.03 -8.86
CA SER A 681 3.15 -11.95 -9.51
C SER A 681 1.74 -11.99 -8.88
N LYS A 682 1.35 -10.99 -8.09
CA LYS A 682 -0.03 -10.90 -7.59
C LYS A 682 -0.97 -10.75 -8.80
N PRO A 683 -1.91 -11.68 -9.01
CA PRO A 683 -2.87 -11.55 -10.10
C PRO A 683 -3.71 -10.30 -9.83
N THR A 684 -3.69 -9.37 -10.76
CA THR A 684 -4.52 -8.16 -10.72
C THR A 684 -5.58 -8.29 -11.79
N ASN A 685 -6.83 -8.16 -11.41
CA ASN A 685 -7.92 -8.02 -12.36
C ASN A 685 -8.03 -6.56 -12.83
N SER A 686 -8.61 -6.35 -14.00
CA SER A 686 -9.09 -5.03 -14.39
C SER A 686 -10.32 -4.63 -13.56
N PHE A 687 -10.60 -3.33 -13.50
CA PHE A 687 -11.84 -2.82 -12.91
C PHE A 687 -13.10 -3.49 -13.48
N ILE A 688 -13.12 -3.72 -14.79
CA ILE A 688 -14.24 -4.37 -15.49
C ILE A 688 -14.42 -5.82 -15.05
N ASP A 689 -13.32 -6.56 -14.85
CA ASP A 689 -13.36 -7.93 -14.37
C ASP A 689 -13.84 -8.00 -12.92
N ASP A 690 -13.39 -7.10 -12.08
CA ASP A 690 -13.84 -7.03 -10.69
C ASP A 690 -15.33 -6.67 -10.61
N VAL A 691 -15.80 -5.72 -11.42
CA VAL A 691 -17.25 -5.40 -11.53
C VAL A 691 -18.03 -6.61 -12.06
N ALA A 692 -17.50 -7.33 -13.04
CA ALA A 692 -18.15 -8.53 -13.57
C ALA A 692 -18.25 -9.64 -12.52
N VAL A 693 -17.20 -9.84 -11.71
CA VAL A 693 -17.19 -10.78 -10.58
C VAL A 693 -18.20 -10.35 -9.51
N MET A 694 -18.20 -9.06 -9.11
CA MET A 694 -19.15 -8.53 -8.13
C MET A 694 -20.62 -8.66 -8.62
N ALA A 695 -20.89 -8.38 -9.90
CA ALA A 695 -22.23 -8.55 -10.49
C ALA A 695 -22.66 -10.03 -10.51
N ALA A 696 -21.73 -10.95 -10.81
CA ALA A 696 -21.99 -12.38 -10.77
C ALA A 696 -22.30 -12.87 -9.34
N MET A 697 -21.56 -12.34 -8.34
CA MET A 697 -21.78 -12.60 -6.90
C MET A 697 -23.17 -12.10 -6.48
N ALA A 698 -23.53 -10.85 -6.81
CA ALA A 698 -24.83 -10.28 -6.48
C ALA A 698 -25.99 -11.07 -7.14
N LYS A 699 -25.82 -11.47 -8.41
CA LYS A 699 -26.82 -12.28 -9.13
C LYS A 699 -27.05 -13.65 -8.48
N GLN A 700 -25.99 -14.28 -7.98
CA GLN A 700 -26.09 -15.56 -7.27
C GLN A 700 -26.73 -15.42 -5.90
N GLY A 701 -26.39 -14.38 -5.16
CA GLY A 701 -26.97 -14.10 -3.85
C GLY A 701 -28.49 -13.89 -3.92
N LEU A 702 -28.99 -13.37 -5.06
CA LEU A 702 -30.42 -13.20 -5.33
C LEU A 702 -31.12 -14.47 -5.89
N SER A 703 -30.37 -15.55 -6.17
CA SER A 703 -30.91 -16.79 -6.73
C SER A 703 -31.47 -17.69 -5.64
N SER A 704 -32.62 -18.28 -5.87
CA SER A 704 -33.27 -19.25 -4.96
C SER A 704 -32.56 -20.62 -4.91
N LYS A 705 -31.67 -20.92 -5.87
CA LYS A 705 -30.84 -22.14 -5.90
C LYS A 705 -29.37 -21.76 -5.76
N LYS A 706 -28.83 -21.92 -4.55
CA LYS A 706 -27.39 -21.74 -4.26
C LYS A 706 -26.60 -22.97 -4.70
N ASP A 707 -26.15 -23.01 -5.95
CA ASP A 707 -25.20 -24.02 -6.43
C ASP A 707 -23.77 -23.45 -6.39
N VAL A 708 -23.08 -23.72 -5.29
CA VAL A 708 -21.70 -23.26 -5.04
C VAL A 708 -20.74 -23.79 -6.11
N LYS A 709 -20.93 -25.04 -6.58
CA LYS A 709 -20.09 -25.64 -7.64
C LYS A 709 -20.25 -24.92 -8.97
N ALA A 710 -21.49 -24.61 -9.39
CA ALA A 710 -21.75 -23.88 -10.63
C ALA A 710 -21.24 -22.43 -10.60
N PHE A 711 -21.21 -21.82 -9.43
CA PHE A 711 -20.68 -20.48 -9.21
C PHE A 711 -19.17 -20.40 -9.48
N TYR A 712 -18.39 -21.24 -8.82
CA TYR A 712 -16.94 -21.25 -9.02
C TYR A 712 -16.54 -21.64 -10.44
N LYS A 713 -17.30 -22.52 -11.09
CA LYS A 713 -17.07 -22.90 -12.48
C LYS A 713 -17.20 -21.73 -13.47
N LYS A 714 -18.05 -20.72 -13.16
CA LYS A 714 -18.24 -19.55 -14.02
C LYS A 714 -17.19 -18.46 -13.82
N GLN A 715 -16.55 -18.37 -12.67
CA GLN A 715 -15.57 -17.31 -12.38
C GLN A 715 -14.21 -17.55 -13.05
N GLY A 716 -13.78 -18.82 -13.21
CA GLY A 716 -12.56 -19.18 -13.92
C GLY A 716 -11.31 -18.42 -13.43
N SER A 717 -10.49 -17.94 -14.37
CA SER A 717 -9.22 -17.24 -14.09
C SER A 717 -9.38 -15.86 -13.42
N ARG A 718 -10.57 -15.24 -13.48
CA ARG A 718 -10.85 -13.95 -12.81
C ARG A 718 -10.99 -14.10 -11.30
N TYR A 719 -11.20 -15.33 -10.83
CA TYR A 719 -11.37 -15.65 -9.41
C TYR A 719 -10.17 -15.22 -8.56
N ASP A 720 -8.96 -15.60 -8.98
CA ASP A 720 -7.76 -15.33 -8.19
C ASP A 720 -7.44 -13.83 -8.07
N GLY A 721 -7.55 -13.07 -9.16
CA GLY A 721 -7.26 -11.64 -9.15
C GLY A 721 -8.20 -10.84 -8.25
N PHE A 722 -9.51 -11.11 -8.29
CA PHE A 722 -10.48 -10.47 -7.40
C PHE A 722 -10.28 -10.91 -5.94
N ARG A 723 -10.06 -12.21 -5.71
CA ARG A 723 -9.89 -12.77 -4.36
C ARG A 723 -8.58 -12.35 -3.71
N GLU A 724 -7.53 -12.10 -4.47
CA GLU A 724 -6.26 -11.58 -3.93
C GLU A 724 -6.44 -10.23 -3.24
N GLN A 725 -7.30 -9.37 -3.79
CA GLN A 725 -7.62 -8.07 -3.21
C GLN A 725 -8.62 -8.17 -2.05
N LEU A 726 -9.58 -9.10 -2.13
CA LEU A 726 -10.64 -9.26 -1.13
C LEU A 726 -10.20 -10.07 0.09
N LEU A 727 -9.23 -10.98 -0.06
CA LEU A 727 -8.78 -11.93 0.95
C LEU A 727 -7.29 -11.69 1.31
N PRO A 728 -6.92 -10.53 1.87
CA PRO A 728 -5.55 -10.20 2.22
C PRO A 728 -5.04 -11.03 3.42
N GLY A 729 -3.72 -11.04 3.63
CA GLY A 729 -3.07 -11.69 4.77
C GLY A 729 -2.83 -13.18 4.62
N ARG A 730 -3.24 -13.83 3.51
CA ARG A 730 -2.92 -15.24 3.24
C ARG A 730 -1.42 -15.46 3.06
N ASP A 731 -0.75 -14.53 2.40
CA ASP A 731 0.70 -14.49 2.26
C ASP A 731 1.39 -14.44 3.63
N LEU A 732 0.95 -13.56 4.53
CA LEU A 732 1.47 -13.48 5.90
C LEU A 732 1.26 -14.78 6.66
N LEU A 733 0.06 -15.37 6.59
CA LEU A 733 -0.23 -16.63 7.26
C LEU A 733 0.68 -17.75 6.77
N MET A 734 0.86 -17.90 5.46
CA MET A 734 1.67 -18.95 4.86
C MET A 734 3.15 -18.77 5.16
N GLN A 735 3.69 -17.58 4.98
CA GLN A 735 5.10 -17.25 5.29
C GLN A 735 5.45 -17.44 6.76
N HIS A 736 4.46 -17.23 7.63
CA HIS A 736 4.62 -17.33 9.06
C HIS A 736 4.48 -18.77 9.56
N CYS A 737 3.43 -19.46 9.13
CA CYS A 737 3.09 -20.77 9.68
C CYS A 737 3.92 -21.91 9.10
N VAL A 738 4.14 -21.92 7.77
CA VAL A 738 4.87 -23.03 7.14
C VAL A 738 6.35 -23.06 7.55
N PRO A 739 7.09 -21.93 7.57
CA PRO A 739 8.47 -21.92 8.07
C PRO A 739 8.59 -22.18 9.57
N TRP A 740 7.61 -21.75 10.38
CA TRP A 740 7.61 -21.89 11.84
C TRP A 740 7.50 -23.30 12.32
N VAL A 741 6.80 -24.15 11.60
CA VAL A 741 6.61 -25.56 11.94
C VAL A 741 7.87 -26.40 11.64
N LYS A 742 9.05 -25.86 11.91
CA LYS A 742 10.32 -26.58 11.84
C LYS A 742 10.43 -27.54 10.62
N LYS A 743 10.08 -27.04 9.44
CA LYS A 743 10.01 -27.78 8.18
C LYS A 743 8.95 -28.91 8.26
N PRO A 744 7.67 -28.60 8.12
CA PRO A 744 6.60 -29.58 8.21
C PRO A 744 6.82 -30.68 7.18
N LYS A 745 6.73 -31.93 7.61
CA LYS A 745 6.77 -33.08 6.69
C LYS A 745 5.44 -33.30 6.01
N THR A 746 4.36 -32.96 6.72
CA THR A 746 2.97 -33.15 6.28
C THR A 746 2.16 -31.90 6.54
N TRP A 747 1.53 -31.37 5.49
CA TRP A 747 0.64 -30.21 5.55
C TRP A 747 -0.72 -30.57 4.94
N ILE A 748 -1.81 -30.24 5.64
CA ILE A 748 -3.19 -30.33 5.15
C ILE A 748 -3.75 -28.94 5.01
N SER A 749 -4.18 -28.55 3.81
CA SER A 749 -4.87 -27.29 3.53
C SER A 749 -6.34 -27.56 3.27
N VAL A 750 -7.21 -27.04 4.14
CA VAL A 750 -8.67 -27.22 4.08
C VAL A 750 -9.32 -26.01 3.40
N GLY A 751 -10.17 -26.26 2.40
CA GLY A 751 -10.73 -25.21 1.54
C GLY A 751 -9.65 -24.55 0.69
N CYS A 752 -8.81 -25.37 0.04
CA CYS A 752 -7.62 -24.90 -0.67
C CYS A 752 -7.94 -24.04 -1.89
N GLY A 753 -9.17 -24.04 -2.40
CA GLY A 753 -9.58 -23.32 -3.60
C GLY A 753 -8.71 -23.66 -4.81
N THR A 754 -8.11 -22.65 -5.43
CA THR A 754 -7.19 -22.78 -6.56
C THR A 754 -5.75 -23.10 -6.15
N ALA A 755 -5.50 -23.46 -4.89
CA ALA A 755 -4.17 -23.70 -4.31
C ALA A 755 -3.23 -22.48 -4.37
N ARG A 756 -3.78 -21.26 -4.34
CA ARG A 756 -3.00 -20.01 -4.36
C ARG A 756 -2.00 -19.93 -3.20
N ASP A 757 -2.34 -20.47 -2.04
CA ASP A 757 -1.48 -20.45 -0.85
C ASP A 757 -0.13 -21.16 -1.07
N LEU A 758 -0.05 -22.14 -2.02
CA LEU A 758 1.22 -22.79 -2.38
C LEU A 758 2.23 -21.85 -3.02
N GLU A 759 1.78 -20.84 -3.77
CA GLU A 759 2.68 -19.93 -4.46
C GLU A 759 3.53 -19.14 -3.48
N TYR A 760 2.97 -18.78 -2.31
CA TYR A 760 3.68 -18.02 -1.28
C TYR A 760 4.83 -18.79 -0.63
N VAL A 761 4.83 -20.13 -0.73
CA VAL A 761 5.79 -21.00 -0.03
C VAL A 761 6.40 -22.09 -0.91
N THR A 762 6.32 -21.96 -2.23
CA THR A 762 6.75 -22.97 -3.20
C THR A 762 8.21 -23.41 -2.99
N GLY A 763 9.12 -22.45 -2.82
CA GLY A 763 10.54 -22.72 -2.60
C GLY A 763 10.76 -23.55 -1.33
N HIS A 764 10.03 -23.19 -0.25
CA HIS A 764 10.10 -23.89 1.02
C HIS A 764 9.57 -25.33 0.95
N VAL A 765 8.41 -25.52 0.30
CA VAL A 765 7.81 -26.86 0.11
C VAL A 765 8.77 -27.76 -0.69
N LYS A 766 9.37 -27.26 -1.75
CA LYS A 766 10.38 -27.99 -2.55
C LYS A 766 11.60 -28.38 -1.70
N ALA A 767 12.17 -27.42 -0.98
CA ALA A 767 13.39 -27.62 -0.21
C ALA A 767 13.20 -28.58 0.99
N SER A 768 12.04 -28.51 1.64
CA SER A 768 11.71 -29.38 2.80
C SER A 768 11.21 -30.77 2.43
N GLY A 769 10.80 -30.99 1.18
CA GLY A 769 10.13 -32.22 0.76
C GLY A 769 8.75 -32.45 1.39
N THR A 770 8.09 -31.36 1.81
CA THR A 770 6.78 -31.41 2.48
C THR A 770 5.73 -32.09 1.60
N LYS A 771 4.99 -33.04 2.16
CA LYS A 771 3.82 -33.66 1.53
C LYS A 771 2.59 -32.82 1.85
N VAL A 772 1.94 -32.29 0.82
CA VAL A 772 0.78 -31.39 0.96
C VAL A 772 -0.49 -32.08 0.51
N TYR A 773 -1.53 -32.01 1.33
CA TYR A 773 -2.87 -32.48 1.02
C TYR A 773 -3.81 -31.29 0.87
N LEU A 774 -4.30 -31.07 -0.35
CA LEU A 774 -5.23 -30.00 -0.67
C LEU A 774 -6.65 -30.52 -0.69
N VAL A 775 -7.48 -30.07 0.24
CA VAL A 775 -8.87 -30.50 0.41
C VAL A 775 -9.80 -29.39 -0.04
N ASP A 776 -10.71 -29.68 -0.97
CA ASP A 776 -11.78 -28.74 -1.37
C ASP A 776 -13.03 -29.49 -1.80
N LEU A 777 -14.19 -28.83 -1.61
CA LEU A 777 -15.49 -29.38 -2.02
C LEU A 777 -15.74 -29.25 -3.53
N SER A 778 -15.06 -28.32 -4.20
CA SER A 778 -15.29 -27.95 -5.60
C SER A 778 -14.28 -28.64 -6.52
N ASP A 779 -14.77 -29.55 -7.37
CA ASP A 779 -14.02 -30.18 -8.46
C ASP A 779 -13.41 -29.17 -9.42
N ALA A 780 -14.14 -28.09 -9.75
CA ALA A 780 -13.68 -27.03 -10.64
C ALA A 780 -12.49 -26.25 -10.05
N LEU A 781 -12.49 -25.99 -8.75
CA LEU A 781 -11.34 -25.32 -8.09
C LEU A 781 -10.15 -26.27 -7.98
N LEU A 782 -10.39 -27.55 -7.71
CA LEU A 782 -9.34 -28.57 -7.69
C LEU A 782 -8.69 -28.81 -9.06
N ASP A 783 -9.42 -28.63 -10.17
CA ASP A 783 -8.84 -28.68 -11.52
C ASP A 783 -7.90 -27.48 -11.76
N MET A 784 -8.24 -26.28 -11.27
CA MET A 784 -7.35 -25.12 -11.29
C MET A 784 -6.15 -25.33 -10.36
N ALA A 785 -6.35 -25.89 -9.18
CA ALA A 785 -5.30 -26.26 -8.25
C ALA A 785 -4.32 -27.28 -8.89
N ARG A 786 -4.85 -28.26 -9.62
CA ARG A 786 -4.02 -29.26 -10.36
C ARG A 786 -3.13 -28.58 -11.39
N ALA A 787 -3.69 -27.65 -12.18
CA ALA A 787 -2.92 -26.90 -13.16
C ALA A 787 -1.79 -26.09 -12.48
N ARG A 788 -2.09 -25.41 -11.39
CA ARG A 788 -1.11 -24.64 -10.60
C ARG A 788 -0.03 -25.53 -9.99
N VAL A 789 -0.38 -26.68 -9.44
CA VAL A 789 0.59 -27.66 -8.90
C VAL A 789 1.58 -28.11 -9.99
N ILE A 790 1.11 -28.27 -11.23
CA ILE A 790 1.95 -28.60 -12.39
C ILE A 790 2.89 -27.43 -12.72
N GLU A 791 2.35 -26.22 -12.80
CA GLU A 791 3.11 -25.01 -13.08
C GLU A 791 4.22 -24.77 -12.05
N LEU A 792 3.89 -24.99 -10.76
CA LEU A 792 4.85 -24.84 -9.66
C LEU A 792 5.84 -26.03 -9.56
N GLY A 793 5.68 -27.09 -10.33
CA GLY A 793 6.54 -28.26 -10.29
C GLY A 793 6.46 -29.05 -8.97
N LEU A 794 5.25 -29.14 -8.39
CA LEU A 794 4.99 -29.79 -7.10
C LEU A 794 4.19 -31.10 -7.20
N GLN A 795 4.06 -31.69 -8.39
CA GLN A 795 3.19 -32.86 -8.65
C GLN A 795 3.51 -34.08 -7.77
N THR A 796 4.78 -34.25 -7.39
CA THR A 796 5.22 -35.37 -6.56
C THR A 796 4.94 -35.17 -5.08
N GLN A 797 4.71 -33.94 -4.64
CA GLN A 797 4.55 -33.54 -3.26
C GLN A 797 3.10 -33.26 -2.88
N VAL A 798 2.21 -32.95 -3.86
CA VAL A 798 0.84 -32.52 -3.62
C VAL A 798 -0.17 -33.64 -3.96
N VAL A 799 -1.12 -33.84 -3.05
CA VAL A 799 -2.28 -34.73 -3.20
C VAL A 799 -3.54 -33.88 -3.15
N LEU A 800 -4.38 -33.98 -4.18
CA LEU A 800 -5.68 -33.33 -4.25
C LEU A 800 -6.77 -34.29 -3.71
N VAL A 801 -7.60 -33.78 -2.79
CA VAL A 801 -8.67 -34.53 -2.15
C VAL A 801 -9.99 -33.79 -2.31
N GLU A 802 -10.89 -34.31 -3.13
CA GLU A 802 -12.24 -33.76 -3.29
C GLU A 802 -13.16 -34.22 -2.16
N GLY A 803 -13.89 -33.30 -1.53
CA GLY A 803 -14.97 -33.54 -0.61
C GLY A 803 -14.97 -32.67 0.65
N ASP A 804 -15.97 -32.95 1.52
CA ASP A 804 -16.12 -32.23 2.79
C ASP A 804 -15.15 -32.81 3.84
N ILE A 805 -14.44 -31.92 4.52
CA ILE A 805 -13.48 -32.26 5.59
C ILE A 805 -14.14 -33.06 6.73
N ASN A 806 -15.42 -32.85 6.99
CA ASN A 806 -16.19 -33.56 8.00
C ASN A 806 -16.58 -35.00 7.56
N SER A 807 -16.50 -35.29 6.25
CA SER A 807 -16.85 -36.62 5.72
C SER A 807 -15.86 -37.70 6.17
N PRO A 808 -16.30 -38.83 6.67
CA PRO A 808 -15.44 -39.99 6.99
C PRO A 808 -14.61 -40.46 5.79
N ASP A 809 -15.14 -40.38 4.58
CA ASP A 809 -14.47 -40.85 3.36
C ASP A 809 -13.32 -39.91 2.94
N VAL A 810 -13.44 -38.58 3.16
CA VAL A 810 -12.36 -37.65 2.99
C VAL A 810 -11.28 -37.88 4.04
N ARG A 811 -11.67 -38.07 5.31
CA ARG A 811 -10.72 -38.36 6.40
C ARG A 811 -9.89 -39.60 6.19
N LYS A 812 -10.45 -40.66 5.55
CA LYS A 812 -9.70 -41.88 5.17
C LYS A 812 -8.60 -41.63 4.14
N LYS A 813 -8.73 -40.56 3.29
CA LYS A 813 -7.74 -40.19 2.27
C LYS A 813 -6.64 -39.29 2.82
N LEU A 814 -6.82 -38.77 4.05
CA LEU A 814 -5.86 -37.86 4.70
C LEU A 814 -4.94 -38.65 5.66
N PRO A 815 -3.74 -38.13 5.96
CA PRO A 815 -2.92 -38.69 7.02
C PRO A 815 -3.63 -38.56 8.37
N LYS A 816 -3.39 -39.51 9.26
CA LYS A 816 -4.00 -39.51 10.60
C LYS A 816 -3.65 -38.26 11.40
N GLN A 817 -2.44 -37.76 11.21
CA GLN A 817 -1.92 -36.57 11.86
C GLN A 817 -1.00 -35.80 10.89
N ALA A 818 -0.98 -34.47 11.01
CA ALA A 818 -0.17 -33.57 10.21
C ALA A 818 0.63 -32.59 11.10
N ASP A 819 1.76 -32.15 10.60
CA ASP A 819 2.58 -31.13 11.24
C ASP A 819 1.94 -29.74 11.17
N LEU A 820 1.20 -29.50 10.08
CA LEU A 820 0.51 -28.25 9.82
C LEU A 820 -0.88 -28.53 9.24
N VAL A 821 -1.91 -27.87 9.78
CA VAL A 821 -3.26 -27.81 9.21
C VAL A 821 -3.63 -26.35 9.02
N THR A 822 -4.00 -25.96 7.79
CA THR A 822 -4.40 -24.59 7.46
C THR A 822 -5.80 -24.51 6.90
N CYS A 823 -6.47 -23.36 7.14
CA CYS A 823 -7.75 -23.04 6.51
C CYS A 823 -7.79 -21.53 6.21
N SER A 824 -7.92 -21.19 4.93
CA SER A 824 -7.85 -19.81 4.46
C SER A 824 -9.17 -19.37 3.84
N TYR A 825 -9.91 -18.48 4.52
CA TYR A 825 -11.19 -17.91 4.08
C TYR A 825 -12.23 -18.95 3.61
N CYS A 826 -12.34 -20.03 4.36
CA CYS A 826 -13.26 -21.10 4.05
C CYS A 826 -14.20 -21.42 5.22
N LEU A 827 -13.76 -21.23 6.47
CA LEU A 827 -14.52 -21.62 7.66
C LEU A 827 -15.87 -20.90 7.76
N THR A 828 -15.92 -19.62 7.36
CA THR A 828 -17.15 -18.81 7.28
C THR A 828 -18.16 -19.32 6.26
N MET A 829 -17.76 -20.24 5.37
CA MET A 829 -18.62 -20.88 4.38
C MET A 829 -19.05 -22.31 4.76
N ILE A 830 -18.55 -22.83 5.88
CA ILE A 830 -18.88 -24.17 6.37
C ILE A 830 -19.94 -24.04 7.46
N PRO A 831 -21.22 -24.47 7.24
CA PRO A 831 -22.28 -24.32 8.25
C PRO A 831 -21.96 -24.99 9.58
N PRO A 832 -21.47 -26.26 9.67
CA PRO A 832 -21.01 -26.84 10.90
C PRO A 832 -19.55 -26.52 11.20
N TRP A 833 -19.20 -25.22 11.25
CA TRP A 833 -17.83 -24.75 11.42
C TRP A 833 -17.14 -25.30 12.68
N SER A 834 -17.89 -25.52 13.77
CA SER A 834 -17.34 -26.08 15.01
C SER A 834 -16.88 -27.51 14.84
N GLU A 835 -17.62 -28.31 14.07
CA GLU A 835 -17.23 -29.70 13.74
C GLU A 835 -15.99 -29.70 12.84
N ALA A 836 -15.93 -28.76 11.88
CA ALA A 836 -14.77 -28.61 11.00
C ALA A 836 -13.51 -28.20 11.80
N LEU A 837 -13.62 -27.26 12.74
CA LEU A 837 -12.52 -26.89 13.66
C LEU A 837 -12.09 -28.08 14.52
N GLN A 838 -13.02 -28.83 15.08
CA GLN A 838 -12.72 -30.02 15.88
C GLN A 838 -12.03 -31.10 15.04
N THR A 839 -12.50 -31.32 13.81
CA THR A 839 -11.86 -32.22 12.84
C THR A 839 -10.45 -31.80 12.49
N MET A 840 -10.26 -30.52 12.16
CA MET A 840 -8.94 -29.96 11.86
C MET A 840 -7.98 -30.08 13.06
N LEU A 841 -8.43 -29.72 14.26
CA LEU A 841 -7.63 -29.89 15.49
C LEU A 841 -7.26 -31.37 15.76
N GLY A 842 -8.17 -32.28 15.46
CA GLY A 842 -7.90 -33.73 15.56
C GLY A 842 -6.82 -34.21 14.59
N LEU A 843 -6.69 -33.56 13.44
CA LEU A 843 -5.67 -33.85 12.42
C LEU A 843 -4.31 -33.25 12.75
N VAL A 844 -4.21 -32.25 13.63
CA VAL A 844 -2.93 -31.69 14.07
C VAL A 844 -2.28 -32.65 15.07
N LYS A 845 -1.01 -32.99 14.85
CA LYS A 845 -0.23 -33.79 15.84
C LYS A 845 0.15 -32.92 17.06
N VAL A 846 0.51 -33.53 18.16
CA VAL A 846 1.12 -32.82 19.28
C VAL A 846 2.46 -32.20 18.85
N GLY A 847 2.67 -30.92 19.16
CA GLY A 847 3.79 -30.11 18.66
C GLY A 847 3.63 -29.64 17.21
N GLY A 848 2.47 -29.90 16.56
CA GLY A 848 2.12 -29.35 15.27
C GLY A 848 1.27 -28.08 15.37
N ASN A 849 1.03 -27.41 14.25
CA ASN A 849 0.34 -26.12 14.24
C ASN A 849 -1.01 -26.18 13.50
N LEU A 850 -1.97 -25.45 14.07
CA LEU A 850 -3.24 -25.07 13.44
C LEU A 850 -3.17 -23.59 13.05
N ALA A 851 -3.39 -23.28 11.77
CA ALA A 851 -3.28 -21.92 11.27
C ALA A 851 -4.48 -21.54 10.40
N LEU A 852 -5.12 -20.41 10.73
CA LEU A 852 -6.38 -19.99 10.14
C LEU A 852 -6.37 -18.50 9.81
N ILE A 853 -7.03 -18.17 8.71
CA ILE A 853 -7.40 -16.80 8.37
C ILE A 853 -8.84 -16.80 7.87
N ASP A 854 -9.70 -15.95 8.43
CA ASP A 854 -11.09 -15.84 7.97
C ASP A 854 -11.73 -14.53 8.44
N PHE A 855 -12.91 -14.22 7.92
CA PHE A 855 -13.68 -13.06 8.34
C PHE A 855 -14.26 -13.25 9.75
N VAL A 856 -14.32 -12.14 10.49
CA VAL A 856 -14.82 -12.12 11.87
C VAL A 856 -15.65 -10.86 12.14
N THR A 857 -16.56 -10.93 13.11
CA THR A 857 -17.19 -9.75 13.69
C THR A 857 -16.37 -9.22 14.86
N ARG A 858 -16.16 -7.90 14.87
CA ARG A 858 -15.47 -7.22 15.95
C ARG A 858 -16.29 -7.17 17.24
N ASP A 859 -15.65 -7.27 18.40
CA ASP A 859 -16.31 -7.07 19.70
C ASP A 859 -16.86 -5.64 19.79
N GLY A 860 -18.10 -5.51 20.28
CA GLY A 860 -18.80 -4.22 20.34
C GLY A 860 -19.37 -3.73 19.00
N ALA A 861 -18.88 -4.19 17.87
CA ALA A 861 -19.30 -3.77 16.55
C ALA A 861 -20.68 -4.31 16.12
N ALA A 862 -21.23 -5.29 16.84
CA ALA A 862 -22.56 -5.86 16.54
C ALA A 862 -23.70 -4.81 16.58
N LYS A 863 -23.48 -3.67 17.24
CA LYS A 863 -24.43 -2.54 17.27
C LYS A 863 -24.23 -1.53 16.15
N GLN A 864 -23.13 -1.63 15.39
CA GLN A 864 -22.86 -0.69 14.32
C GLN A 864 -23.62 -1.09 13.05
N TRP A 865 -24.35 -0.15 12.45
CA TRP A 865 -25.15 -0.39 11.24
C TRP A 865 -24.29 -0.88 10.04
N LYS A 866 -23.04 -0.43 9.95
CA LYS A 866 -22.09 -0.86 8.93
C LYS A 866 -21.81 -2.37 8.98
N GLN A 867 -21.57 -2.91 10.18
CA GLN A 867 -21.32 -4.35 10.38
C GLN A 867 -22.56 -5.21 10.02
N LYS A 868 -23.76 -4.70 10.29
CA LYS A 868 -25.00 -5.37 9.88
C LYS A 868 -25.13 -5.41 8.36
N LEU A 869 -24.74 -4.32 7.69
CA LEU A 869 -24.75 -4.25 6.22
C LEU A 869 -23.74 -5.21 5.60
N TYR A 870 -22.51 -5.29 6.15
CA TYR A 870 -21.50 -6.24 5.69
C TYR A 870 -21.96 -7.69 5.86
N LYS A 871 -22.48 -8.05 7.03
CA LYS A 871 -23.05 -9.37 7.27
C LYS A 871 -24.14 -9.73 6.24
N ALA A 872 -25.04 -8.80 5.96
CA ALA A 872 -26.10 -9.03 5.00
C ALA A 872 -25.55 -9.20 3.57
N TRP A 873 -24.59 -8.37 3.18
CA TRP A 873 -23.95 -8.44 1.86
C TRP A 873 -23.21 -9.76 1.65
N PHE A 874 -22.30 -10.11 2.57
CA PHE A 874 -21.50 -11.32 2.44
C PHE A 874 -22.32 -12.62 2.63
N ALA A 875 -23.42 -12.56 3.39
CA ALA A 875 -24.35 -13.69 3.51
C ALA A 875 -25.04 -14.04 2.18
N LEU A 876 -25.17 -13.09 1.24
CA LEU A 876 -25.64 -13.35 -0.12
C LEU A 876 -24.71 -14.34 -0.87
N ASP A 877 -23.42 -14.28 -0.58
CA ASP A 877 -22.39 -15.17 -1.16
C ASP A 877 -22.14 -16.44 -0.31
N GLY A 878 -22.91 -16.66 0.74
CA GLY A 878 -22.74 -17.80 1.64
C GLY A 878 -21.58 -17.64 2.63
N VAL A 879 -21.05 -16.42 2.82
CA VAL A 879 -20.01 -16.11 3.80
C VAL A 879 -20.67 -15.54 5.06
N TYR A 880 -20.57 -16.27 6.16
CA TYR A 880 -21.23 -15.92 7.41
C TYR A 880 -20.21 -15.47 8.47
N PHE A 881 -20.08 -14.18 8.67
CA PHE A 881 -19.18 -13.62 9.68
C PHE A 881 -19.57 -14.07 11.09
N ASN A 882 -18.64 -14.73 11.77
CA ASN A 882 -18.89 -15.34 13.07
C ASN A 882 -17.72 -15.11 14.03
N ARG A 883 -18.00 -14.53 15.21
CA ARG A 883 -17.02 -14.39 16.30
C ARG A 883 -16.72 -15.71 16.99
N GLY A 884 -17.68 -16.63 16.97
CA GLY A 884 -17.56 -17.93 17.60
C GLY A 884 -16.35 -18.75 17.17
N HIS A 885 -15.82 -18.55 15.95
CA HIS A 885 -14.56 -19.18 15.50
C HIS A 885 -13.40 -18.84 16.45
N VAL A 886 -13.19 -17.55 16.70
CA VAL A 886 -12.10 -17.04 17.53
C VAL A 886 -12.31 -17.44 19.00
N ASP A 887 -13.55 -17.33 19.47
CA ASP A 887 -13.90 -17.68 20.86
C ASP A 887 -13.65 -19.17 21.11
N TRP A 888 -14.06 -20.03 20.16
CA TRP A 888 -13.80 -21.46 20.21
C TRP A 888 -12.29 -21.77 20.21
N LEU A 889 -11.51 -21.16 19.31
CA LEU A 889 -10.06 -21.35 19.23
C LEU A 889 -9.35 -20.95 20.53
N LYS A 890 -9.72 -19.82 21.10
CA LYS A 890 -9.15 -19.32 22.37
C LYS A 890 -9.57 -20.14 23.60
N SER A 891 -10.68 -20.84 23.52
CA SER A 891 -11.18 -21.68 24.62
C SER A 891 -10.53 -23.07 24.69
N GLN A 892 -9.74 -23.46 23.66
CA GLN A 892 -9.13 -24.79 23.63
C GLN A 892 -7.91 -24.87 24.56
N PRO A 893 -7.94 -25.73 25.61
CA PRO A 893 -6.85 -25.80 26.59
C PRO A 893 -5.57 -26.44 26.02
N ASN A 894 -5.68 -27.17 24.91
CA ASN A 894 -4.59 -27.86 24.23
C ASN A 894 -4.02 -27.09 23.02
N LEU A 895 -4.37 -25.80 22.90
CA LEU A 895 -3.80 -24.88 21.90
C LEU A 895 -3.06 -23.73 22.58
N GLU A 896 -1.76 -23.65 22.37
CA GLU A 896 -0.95 -22.49 22.75
C GLU A 896 -0.92 -21.51 21.57
N THR A 897 -1.52 -20.35 21.74
CA THR A 897 -1.56 -19.32 20.69
C THR A 897 -0.18 -18.76 20.45
N VAL A 898 0.35 -19.01 19.26
CA VAL A 898 1.64 -18.47 18.80
C VAL A 898 1.45 -17.08 18.22
N TRP A 899 0.39 -16.88 17.44
CA TRP A 899 0.07 -15.58 16.83
C TRP A 899 -1.43 -15.41 16.64
N TYR A 900 -1.90 -14.21 16.95
CA TYR A 900 -3.27 -13.80 16.70
C TYR A 900 -3.30 -12.31 16.33
N SER A 901 -4.01 -11.97 15.25
CA SER A 901 -4.31 -10.58 14.87
C SER A 901 -5.71 -10.47 14.28
N GLU A 902 -6.32 -9.29 14.43
CA GLU A 902 -7.54 -8.91 13.69
C GLU A 902 -7.22 -7.66 12.88
N GLU A 903 -7.53 -7.69 11.59
CA GLU A 903 -7.21 -6.63 10.65
C GLU A 903 -8.43 -6.28 9.82
N GLU A 904 -8.54 -5.01 9.39
CA GLU A 904 -9.56 -4.58 8.44
C GLU A 904 -9.01 -4.64 7.03
N SER A 905 -9.82 -5.18 6.11
CA SER A 905 -9.50 -5.28 4.69
C SER A 905 -10.44 -4.42 3.87
N ARG A 906 -9.91 -3.62 2.97
CA ARG A 906 -10.75 -2.85 2.06
C ARG A 906 -11.32 -3.76 0.97
N VAL A 907 -12.64 -3.79 0.82
CA VAL A 907 -13.25 -4.37 -0.38
C VAL A 907 -12.98 -3.43 -1.56
N PRO A 908 -12.37 -3.92 -2.64
CA PRO A 908 -12.03 -3.09 -3.79
C PRO A 908 -13.23 -2.25 -4.27
N TYR A 909 -12.97 -0.99 -4.62
CA TYR A 909 -13.95 -0.04 -5.16
C TYR A 909 -15.16 0.30 -4.26
N THR A 910 -15.10 -0.07 -2.99
CA THR A 910 -16.17 0.21 -2.02
C THR A 910 -15.63 0.89 -0.76
N PRO A 911 -16.47 1.60 0.01
CA PRO A 911 -16.10 2.12 1.32
C PRO A 911 -16.20 1.05 2.43
N TYR A 912 -16.14 -0.24 2.09
CA TYR A 912 -16.33 -1.35 3.03
C TYR A 912 -15.00 -1.91 3.51
N TYR A 913 -14.88 -2.11 4.82
CA TYR A 913 -13.70 -2.64 5.52
C TYR A 913 -14.11 -3.81 6.42
N PRO A 914 -14.36 -5.01 5.88
CA PRO A 914 -14.62 -6.18 6.71
C PRO A 914 -13.41 -6.55 7.55
N THR A 915 -13.66 -7.01 8.77
CA THR A 915 -12.60 -7.49 9.65
C THR A 915 -12.33 -8.97 9.38
N HIS A 916 -11.06 -9.33 9.34
CA HIS A 916 -10.58 -10.71 9.32
C HIS A 916 -9.61 -10.97 10.48
N TYR A 917 -9.47 -12.22 10.89
CA TYR A 917 -8.49 -12.64 11.88
C TYR A 917 -7.44 -13.55 11.26
N LEU A 918 -6.22 -13.47 11.77
CA LEU A 918 -5.17 -14.45 11.56
C LEU A 918 -4.90 -15.14 12.90
N TYR A 919 -4.83 -16.45 12.87
CA TYR A 919 -4.60 -17.26 14.06
C TYR A 919 -3.62 -18.39 13.76
N CYS A 920 -2.60 -18.53 14.59
CA CYS A 920 -1.69 -19.66 14.56
C CYS A 920 -1.46 -20.14 16.00
N ALA A 921 -1.62 -21.44 16.22
CA ALA A 921 -1.40 -22.03 17.53
C ALA A 921 -0.69 -23.39 17.41
N GLU A 922 0.13 -23.72 18.39
CA GLU A 922 0.75 -25.02 18.54
C GLU A 922 -0.15 -25.91 19.41
N LYS A 923 -0.33 -27.15 18.99
CA LYS A 923 -1.05 -28.15 19.78
C LYS A 923 -0.14 -28.73 20.85
N THR A 924 -0.47 -28.54 22.12
CA THR A 924 0.36 -28.93 23.27
C THR A 924 0.01 -30.32 23.84
N ALA A 925 -1.22 -30.81 23.60
CA ALA A 925 -1.71 -32.11 24.10
C ALA A 925 -2.71 -32.76 23.13
#